data_376bb39d87dd7532ad4127069a2ce0ec
#
_entry.id   376bb39d87dd7532ad4127069a2ce0ec
#
_cell.length_a   1.000
_cell.length_b   1.000
_cell.length_c   1.000
_cell.angle_alpha   90.00
_cell.angle_beta   90.00
_cell.angle_gamma   90.00
#
_symmetry.space_group_name_H-M   'P 1'
#
loop_
_entity.id
_entity.type
_entity.pdbx_description
1 polymer ?
#
loop_
_entity_poly.entity_id
_entity_poly.type
_entity_poly.pdbx_seq_one_letter_code
_entity_poly.pdbx_strand_id
1 'polypeptide(L)'
;MQKNLVIVESPAKAKTIEKFLGKDFKVLSSYGHIRDLKKKEFSIDVKKDFKPDYEIPADKKALVSTLKAEAKSAETVWLASDEDREGEAIAWHLYEVLKLKPENTKRIVFHEITKSAILKAIERPRNIDLNLVNAQQARRILDRIVGFELSPVLWRKVKPVLSAGRVQSVAVRLIVEREREIHAFKTEAAYRVTAIFLVPDTDGKSVEMKAELTRRIKTKEEAKAFLEACQGATFTIEDITTRPVKKTPPAPFTTSTLQQEAARKLGYTVAQTMMLAQRLYESGFITYMRTDSVNLSDFATIGSKEAIIKMMGENYVHPRHFETKTKGAQEAHEAIRPTYMENQSIEGSAQEKKLYDLIWKRTIASQMADAELEKTTATISISGNKDVFTATGEVIKFDGFLHVYRESYDDDNEQEDESRLLPPLKKGQRLEYGPIIATERFTQRPPRYTEASLVRKLEELGIGRPSTYAPTISTIQQREYVEKGNKDGEERLFNVLTLRENHIKDENHTEITGAEKAKLFPTDTGIVVNDFLTEYFPNILDYNFTASVEKEFDEIAEGEAQWTSIMKTFYDKFHPSVENTLAIKTEHKVGERILGEDPVSGKPVSVKIGRFGPVAQIGTADDEEKPRFAQMKKGQSMETITLEEALELFKLPRTLGEYEGKTVSVGVGRFGPYVLHNKVYVSLPKAADPMTITLEEAEQLILEKRQKEMERHLKKFEEEPELEILNGRYGPYITYKGSNYKIPKDIVPQDLTLKSCLELIKVQNEKEPGTTKKKKTAPKKK
;
A
#
# COMPACT_ATOMS: atom_id res chain seq x y z
N MET A 1 -30.65 28.56 27.84
CA MET A 1 -29.18 28.38 27.89
C MET A 1 -28.89 26.92 27.74
N GLN A 2 -27.95 26.57 26.88
CA GLN A 2 -27.57 25.20 26.68
C GLN A 2 -26.61 24.76 27.78
N LYS A 3 -26.87 23.63 28.46
CA LYS A 3 -26.01 23.23 29.59
C LYS A 3 -24.65 22.73 29.12
N ASN A 4 -24.64 21.82 28.12
CA ASN A 4 -23.43 21.13 27.71
C ASN A 4 -23.23 21.19 26.18
N LEU A 5 -22.05 21.58 25.74
CA LEU A 5 -21.60 21.48 24.35
C LEU A 5 -20.50 20.42 24.27
N VAL A 6 -20.69 19.39 23.47
CA VAL A 6 -19.67 18.38 23.15
C VAL A 6 -19.10 18.64 21.77
N ILE A 7 -17.79 18.71 21.64
CA ILE A 7 -17.11 18.92 20.36
C ILE A 7 -16.27 17.68 20.04
N VAL A 8 -16.57 17.04 18.91
CA VAL A 8 -15.86 15.88 18.35
C VAL A 8 -15.22 16.24 17.02
N GLU A 9 -14.37 15.37 16.46
CA GLU A 9 -13.68 15.66 15.21
C GLU A 9 -14.47 15.34 13.94
N SER A 10 -15.48 14.45 14.00
CA SER A 10 -16.24 14.05 12.80
C SER A 10 -17.75 14.17 12.97
N PRO A 11 -18.51 14.50 11.88
CA PRO A 11 -19.98 14.55 11.93
C PRO A 11 -20.64 13.20 12.22
N ALA A 12 -20.04 12.10 11.75
CA ALA A 12 -20.55 10.76 11.99
C ALA A 12 -20.47 10.41 13.48
N LYS A 13 -19.32 10.68 14.11
CA LYS A 13 -19.12 10.53 15.55
C LYS A 13 -20.07 11.41 16.35
N ALA A 14 -20.28 12.68 15.94
CA ALA A 14 -21.25 13.58 16.58
C ALA A 14 -22.65 12.95 16.61
N LYS A 15 -23.12 12.48 15.46
CA LYS A 15 -24.44 11.87 15.31
C LYS A 15 -24.61 10.60 16.17
N THR A 16 -23.54 9.79 16.31
CA THR A 16 -23.59 8.57 17.13
C THR A 16 -23.63 8.91 18.61
N ILE A 17 -22.78 9.84 19.07
CA ILE A 17 -22.69 10.22 20.49
C ILE A 17 -23.95 10.96 20.96
N GLU A 18 -24.50 11.84 20.12
CA GLU A 18 -25.72 12.60 20.45
C GLU A 18 -26.90 11.70 20.83
N LYS A 19 -27.00 10.51 20.22
CA LYS A 19 -28.04 9.53 20.56
C LYS A 19 -27.90 8.96 21.98
N PHE A 20 -26.69 8.96 22.53
CA PHE A 20 -26.42 8.40 23.86
C PHE A 20 -26.56 9.45 24.98
N LEU A 21 -26.37 10.71 24.64
CA LEU A 21 -26.47 11.82 25.57
C LEU A 21 -27.89 12.39 25.57
N GLY A 22 -28.37 12.85 26.71
CA GLY A 22 -29.70 13.40 26.85
C GLY A 22 -29.84 14.80 26.24
N LYS A 23 -31.03 15.39 26.36
CA LYS A 23 -31.40 16.69 25.79
C LYS A 23 -30.58 17.89 26.33
N ASP A 24 -29.85 17.70 27.44
CA ASP A 24 -28.98 18.71 28.03
C ASP A 24 -27.62 18.84 27.28
N PHE A 25 -27.36 17.98 26.31
CA PHE A 25 -26.13 17.94 25.51
C PHE A 25 -26.41 18.29 24.06
N LYS A 26 -25.58 19.16 23.48
CA LYS A 26 -25.51 19.41 22.06
C LYS A 26 -24.15 18.89 21.55
N VAL A 27 -24.16 18.11 20.50
CA VAL A 27 -22.92 17.55 19.94
C VAL A 27 -22.63 18.18 18.58
N LEU A 28 -21.44 18.76 18.44
CA LEU A 28 -20.97 19.39 17.21
C LEU A 28 -19.65 18.78 16.74
N SER A 29 -19.34 18.94 15.47
CA SER A 29 -18.09 18.50 14.89
C SER A 29 -17.17 19.65 14.52
N SER A 30 -15.86 19.50 14.78
CA SER A 30 -14.80 20.39 14.28
C SER A 30 -14.36 20.06 12.84
N TYR A 31 -14.80 18.94 12.30
CA TYR A 31 -14.33 18.42 10.99
C TYR A 31 -12.80 18.28 10.94
N GLY A 32 -12.20 17.71 11.98
CA GLY A 32 -10.77 17.58 12.18
C GLY A 32 -10.11 18.84 12.74
N HIS A 33 -8.85 19.08 12.37
CA HIS A 33 -8.10 20.26 12.81
C HIS A 33 -8.74 21.57 12.33
N ILE A 34 -8.84 22.53 13.23
CA ILE A 34 -9.39 23.88 12.94
C ILE A 34 -8.31 24.93 12.69
N ARG A 35 -7.07 24.65 13.04
CA ARG A 35 -5.89 25.46 12.71
C ARG A 35 -4.70 24.57 12.39
N ASP A 36 -3.75 25.07 11.59
CA ASP A 36 -2.51 24.39 11.22
C ASP A 36 -1.42 25.44 10.92
N LEU A 37 -0.18 24.97 10.74
CA LEU A 37 0.90 25.81 10.22
C LEU A 37 0.54 26.32 8.83
N LYS A 38 0.92 27.55 8.50
CA LYS A 38 0.64 28.17 7.19
C LYS A 38 1.16 27.29 6.05
N LYS A 39 0.34 27.08 5.01
CA LYS A 39 0.66 26.11 3.95
C LYS A 39 1.88 26.49 3.10
N LYS A 40 2.13 27.78 2.89
CA LYS A 40 3.16 28.28 1.95
C LYS A 40 4.38 28.86 2.65
N GLU A 41 4.37 28.96 3.96
CA GLU A 41 5.42 29.56 4.76
C GLU A 41 6.07 28.51 5.67
N PHE A 42 7.30 28.78 6.09
CA PHE A 42 8.00 27.92 7.05
C PHE A 42 7.24 27.80 8.38
N SER A 43 6.69 28.94 8.85
CA SER A 43 5.79 29.03 10.01
C SER A 43 6.38 28.53 11.33
N ILE A 44 7.70 28.58 11.50
CA ILE A 44 8.40 28.17 12.71
C ILE A 44 9.43 29.23 13.03
N ASP A 45 9.41 29.82 14.23
CA ASP A 45 10.43 30.73 14.72
C ASP A 45 11.52 29.95 15.47
N VAL A 46 12.57 29.56 14.73
CA VAL A 46 13.71 28.79 15.27
C VAL A 46 14.41 29.53 16.41
N LYS A 47 14.45 30.89 16.38
CA LYS A 47 15.12 31.70 17.40
C LYS A 47 14.31 31.84 18.68
N LYS A 48 13.03 31.48 18.66
CA LYS A 48 12.12 31.48 19.81
C LYS A 48 11.66 30.06 20.13
N ASP A 49 12.60 29.17 20.40
CA ASP A 49 12.35 27.81 20.81
C ASP A 49 11.40 27.04 19.87
N PHE A 50 11.59 27.21 18.56
CA PHE A 50 10.79 26.59 17.50
C PHE A 50 9.29 26.91 17.59
N LYS A 51 8.93 28.09 18.09
CA LYS A 51 7.54 28.52 18.24
C LYS A 51 6.79 28.46 16.91
N PRO A 52 5.72 27.65 16.83
CA PRO A 52 4.91 27.56 15.62
C PRO A 52 4.01 28.77 15.43
N ASP A 53 3.86 29.20 14.18
CA ASP A 53 2.89 30.23 13.76
C ASP A 53 1.69 29.54 13.09
N TYR A 54 0.61 29.40 13.87
CA TYR A 54 -0.61 28.74 13.43
C TYR A 54 -1.59 29.70 12.80
N GLU A 55 -2.28 29.27 11.74
CA GLU A 55 -3.40 29.97 11.13
C GLU A 55 -4.68 29.13 11.12
N ILE A 56 -5.82 29.79 11.08
CA ILE A 56 -7.12 29.15 10.80
C ILE A 56 -7.31 29.17 9.29
N PRO A 57 -7.35 28.01 8.62
CA PRO A 57 -7.58 27.92 7.17
C PRO A 57 -8.87 28.64 6.76
N ALA A 58 -8.88 29.22 5.56
CA ALA A 58 -10.00 30.06 5.10
C ALA A 58 -11.35 29.30 5.08
N ASP A 59 -11.31 28.02 4.73
CA ASP A 59 -12.45 27.09 4.70
C ASP A 59 -12.99 26.75 6.11
N LYS A 60 -12.19 26.96 7.16
CA LYS A 60 -12.58 26.69 8.55
C LYS A 60 -13.11 27.91 9.31
N LYS A 61 -12.96 29.13 8.78
CA LYS A 61 -13.34 30.36 9.48
C LYS A 61 -14.81 30.41 9.88
N ALA A 62 -15.71 30.03 8.99
CA ALA A 62 -17.15 29.96 9.25
C ALA A 62 -17.49 28.98 10.37
N LEU A 63 -16.92 27.75 10.29
CA LEU A 63 -17.07 26.72 11.32
C LEU A 63 -16.58 27.20 12.69
N VAL A 64 -15.39 27.79 12.74
CA VAL A 64 -14.82 28.36 13.99
C VAL A 64 -15.73 29.44 14.57
N SER A 65 -16.33 30.32 13.73
CA SER A 65 -17.29 31.31 14.19
C SER A 65 -18.51 30.68 14.84
N THR A 66 -19.07 29.62 14.21
CA THR A 66 -20.20 28.86 14.77
C THR A 66 -19.83 28.24 16.11
N LEU A 67 -18.70 27.52 16.18
CA LEU A 67 -18.24 26.86 17.40
C LEU A 67 -17.99 27.88 18.53
N LYS A 68 -17.47 29.09 18.22
CA LYS A 68 -17.31 30.18 19.21
C LYS A 68 -18.62 30.65 19.78
N ALA A 69 -19.64 30.83 18.93
CA ALA A 69 -20.96 31.27 19.36
C ALA A 69 -21.61 30.23 20.29
N GLU A 70 -21.54 28.95 19.90
CA GLU A 70 -22.09 27.86 20.70
C GLU A 70 -21.35 27.67 22.03
N ALA A 71 -20.03 27.75 22.03
CA ALA A 71 -19.21 27.63 23.24
C ALA A 71 -19.49 28.77 24.26
N LYS A 72 -19.79 29.98 23.78
CA LYS A 72 -20.18 31.10 24.65
C LYS A 72 -21.55 30.92 25.31
N SER A 73 -22.45 30.19 24.67
CA SER A 73 -23.79 29.91 25.17
C SER A 73 -23.88 28.70 26.09
N ALA A 74 -22.87 27.86 26.12
CA ALA A 74 -22.80 26.67 26.92
C ALA A 74 -22.22 26.95 28.33
N GLU A 75 -22.75 26.25 29.34
CA GLU A 75 -22.22 26.29 30.70
C GLU A 75 -20.91 25.46 30.79
N THR A 76 -20.88 24.33 30.13
CA THR A 76 -19.71 23.43 30.06
C THR A 76 -19.44 23.02 28.63
N VAL A 77 -18.15 23.06 28.22
CA VAL A 77 -17.66 22.58 26.93
C VAL A 77 -16.87 21.30 27.13
N TRP A 78 -17.27 20.25 26.44
CA TRP A 78 -16.65 18.95 26.49
C TRP A 78 -15.87 18.72 25.20
N LEU A 79 -14.56 18.52 25.31
CA LEU A 79 -13.67 18.18 24.18
C LEU A 79 -13.54 16.66 24.12
N ALA A 80 -14.13 16.06 23.08
CA ALA A 80 -14.31 14.61 22.94
C ALA A 80 -13.68 14.06 21.66
N SER A 81 -12.51 14.59 21.28
CA SER A 81 -11.69 14.04 20.20
C SER A 81 -11.03 12.71 20.60
N ASP A 82 -10.53 11.97 19.62
CA ASP A 82 -9.90 10.67 19.82
C ASP A 82 -8.78 10.70 20.88
N GLU A 83 -8.41 9.55 21.41
CA GLU A 83 -7.43 9.44 22.49
C GLU A 83 -5.99 9.38 21.99
N ASP A 84 -5.73 9.59 20.71
CA ASP A 84 -4.39 9.68 20.19
C ASP A 84 -3.81 11.11 20.27
N ARG A 85 -2.53 11.27 19.92
CA ARG A 85 -1.84 12.58 19.92
C ARG A 85 -2.50 13.59 18.99
N GLU A 86 -3.08 13.14 17.87
CA GLU A 86 -3.79 14.01 16.93
C GLU A 86 -5.10 14.53 17.52
N GLY A 87 -5.87 13.65 18.19
CA GLY A 87 -7.09 14.05 18.89
C GLY A 87 -6.79 14.98 20.05
N GLU A 88 -5.72 14.77 20.79
CA GLU A 88 -5.31 15.66 21.88
C GLU A 88 -4.90 17.05 21.37
N ALA A 89 -4.18 17.11 20.25
CA ALA A 89 -3.84 18.36 19.57
C ALA A 89 -5.09 19.08 19.04
N ILE A 90 -6.08 18.35 18.51
CA ILE A 90 -7.38 18.93 18.11
C ILE A 90 -8.07 19.56 19.32
N ALA A 91 -8.15 18.86 20.46
CA ALA A 91 -8.72 19.39 21.69
C ALA A 91 -8.01 20.66 22.16
N TRP A 92 -6.68 20.67 22.16
CA TRP A 92 -5.89 21.85 22.53
C TRP A 92 -6.08 23.00 21.55
N HIS A 93 -6.12 22.76 20.25
CA HIS A 93 -6.39 23.79 19.26
C HIS A 93 -7.79 24.40 19.41
N LEU A 94 -8.80 23.58 19.74
CA LEU A 94 -10.14 24.06 20.07
C LEU A 94 -10.12 24.92 21.32
N TYR A 95 -9.46 24.46 22.38
CA TYR A 95 -9.32 25.20 23.63
C TYR A 95 -8.75 26.62 23.40
N GLU A 96 -7.66 26.72 22.68
CA GLU A 96 -6.97 27.97 22.38
C GLU A 96 -7.79 28.88 21.45
N VAL A 97 -8.30 28.35 20.33
CA VAL A 97 -9.00 29.14 19.31
C VAL A 97 -10.34 29.64 19.80
N LEU A 98 -11.08 28.83 20.57
CA LEU A 98 -12.38 29.22 21.12
C LEU A 98 -12.22 30.05 22.39
N LYS A 99 -10.99 30.21 22.92
CA LYS A 99 -10.67 30.92 24.18
C LYS A 99 -11.47 30.35 25.35
N LEU A 100 -11.47 29.04 25.50
CA LEU A 100 -12.17 28.36 26.57
C LEU A 100 -11.48 28.60 27.90
N LYS A 101 -12.24 28.50 28.98
CA LYS A 101 -11.73 28.68 30.34
C LYS A 101 -11.59 27.34 31.05
N PRO A 102 -10.55 27.14 31.87
CA PRO A 102 -10.32 25.86 32.55
C PRO A 102 -11.51 25.39 33.40
N GLU A 103 -12.18 26.33 34.08
CA GLU A 103 -13.29 26.05 35.01
C GLU A 103 -14.51 25.44 34.31
N ASN A 104 -14.73 25.73 33.04
CA ASN A 104 -15.89 25.22 32.27
C ASN A 104 -15.51 24.32 31.07
N THR A 105 -14.27 23.88 31.02
CA THR A 105 -13.80 22.97 29.95
C THR A 105 -13.47 21.62 30.53
N LYS A 106 -13.98 20.57 29.88
CA LYS A 106 -13.73 19.17 30.25
C LYS A 106 -13.17 18.42 29.04
N ARG A 107 -12.16 17.60 29.24
CA ARG A 107 -11.66 16.65 28.25
C ARG A 107 -12.15 15.26 28.58
N ILE A 108 -12.76 14.56 27.62
CA ILE A 108 -13.16 13.17 27.77
C ILE A 108 -12.51 12.32 26.67
N VAL A 109 -12.16 11.11 27.04
CA VAL A 109 -11.55 10.10 26.13
C VAL A 109 -12.28 8.78 26.27
N PHE A 110 -12.31 8.03 25.20
CA PHE A 110 -12.96 6.72 25.13
C PHE A 110 -12.38 5.90 23.98
N HIS A 111 -12.20 4.60 24.21
CA HIS A 111 -11.65 3.66 23.22
C HIS A 111 -12.72 3.13 22.26
N GLU A 112 -13.99 3.27 22.61
CA GLU A 112 -15.13 2.78 21.82
C GLU A 112 -16.30 3.76 21.94
N ILE A 113 -17.13 3.81 20.90
CA ILE A 113 -18.32 4.67 20.87
C ILE A 113 -19.54 3.86 21.23
N THR A 114 -19.64 3.48 22.50
CA THR A 114 -20.80 2.81 23.10
C THR A 114 -21.46 3.71 24.14
N LYS A 115 -22.74 3.48 24.42
CA LYS A 115 -23.45 4.29 25.43
C LYS A 115 -22.77 4.21 26.80
N SER A 116 -22.33 3.03 27.20
CA SER A 116 -21.65 2.82 28.49
C SER A 116 -20.32 3.53 28.57
N ALA A 117 -19.48 3.46 27.51
CA ALA A 117 -18.19 4.11 27.45
C ALA A 117 -18.33 5.64 27.48
N ILE A 118 -19.27 6.20 26.71
CA ILE A 118 -19.50 7.65 26.66
C ILE A 118 -20.00 8.17 28.01
N LEU A 119 -20.95 7.49 28.67
CA LEU A 119 -21.46 7.92 29.98
C LEU A 119 -20.36 7.84 31.06
N LYS A 120 -19.56 6.77 31.07
CA LYS A 120 -18.39 6.68 31.98
C LYS A 120 -17.37 7.78 31.72
N ALA A 121 -17.12 8.14 30.46
CA ALA A 121 -16.21 9.24 30.12
C ALA A 121 -16.72 10.61 30.64
N ILE A 122 -18.02 10.85 30.56
CA ILE A 122 -18.65 12.08 31.13
C ILE A 122 -18.51 12.11 32.66
N GLU A 123 -18.59 10.97 33.34
CA GLU A 123 -18.43 10.88 34.80
C GLU A 123 -16.96 11.11 35.25
N ARG A 124 -16.01 10.85 34.38
CA ARG A 124 -14.55 10.89 34.68
C ARG A 124 -13.77 11.76 33.70
N PRO A 125 -14.09 13.07 33.62
CA PRO A 125 -13.36 13.97 32.76
C PRO A 125 -11.92 14.19 33.27
N ARG A 126 -11.02 14.52 32.35
CA ARG A 126 -9.65 14.93 32.66
C ARG A 126 -9.34 16.32 32.09
N ASN A 127 -8.14 16.80 32.29
CA ASN A 127 -7.58 17.95 31.59
C ASN A 127 -6.96 17.51 30.26
N ILE A 128 -6.68 18.48 29.38
CA ILE A 128 -5.88 18.26 28.16
C ILE A 128 -4.47 17.83 28.60
N ASP A 129 -3.98 16.76 28.00
CA ASP A 129 -2.62 16.27 28.22
C ASP A 129 -1.63 17.03 27.34
N LEU A 130 -0.90 17.96 27.95
CA LEU A 130 0.07 18.78 27.23
C LEU A 130 1.29 18.00 26.72
N ASN A 131 1.61 16.84 27.30
CA ASN A 131 2.69 16.01 26.83
C ASN A 131 2.33 15.38 25.48
N LEU A 132 1.11 14.87 25.34
CA LEU A 132 0.59 14.37 24.07
C LEU A 132 0.51 15.47 23.02
N VAL A 133 0.06 16.69 23.39
CA VAL A 133 0.05 17.87 22.50
C VAL A 133 1.46 18.20 22.05
N ASN A 134 2.43 18.23 22.96
CA ASN A 134 3.82 18.54 22.65
C ASN A 134 4.45 17.48 21.73
N ALA A 135 4.13 16.20 21.92
CA ALA A 135 4.59 15.13 21.06
C ALA A 135 4.07 15.26 19.61
N GLN A 136 2.78 15.59 19.44
CA GLN A 136 2.20 15.89 18.14
C GLN A 136 2.82 17.14 17.51
N GLN A 137 2.98 18.21 18.29
CA GLN A 137 3.58 19.46 17.86
C GLN A 137 5.04 19.25 17.42
N ALA A 138 5.83 18.52 18.21
CA ALA A 138 7.20 18.17 17.86
C ALA A 138 7.29 17.45 16.52
N ARG A 139 6.46 16.42 16.30
CA ARG A 139 6.37 15.72 15.01
C ARG A 139 6.02 16.68 13.89
N ARG A 140 4.97 17.51 14.07
CA ARG A 140 4.51 18.44 13.05
C ARG A 140 5.57 19.46 12.67
N ILE A 141 6.32 19.97 13.65
CA ILE A 141 7.42 20.93 13.47
C ILE A 141 8.60 20.25 12.76
N LEU A 142 9.03 19.09 13.21
CA LEU A 142 10.15 18.36 12.59
C LEU A 142 9.87 18.01 11.13
N ASP A 143 8.70 17.47 10.84
CA ASP A 143 8.31 17.14 9.46
C ASP A 143 8.18 18.41 8.59
N ARG A 144 7.79 19.56 9.18
CA ARG A 144 7.80 20.87 8.50
C ARG A 144 9.22 21.32 8.18
N ILE A 145 10.14 21.26 9.13
CA ILE A 145 11.55 21.63 8.94
C ILE A 145 12.15 20.78 7.83
N VAL A 146 12.07 19.47 7.93
CA VAL A 146 12.62 18.55 6.93
C VAL A 146 12.03 18.83 5.53
N GLY A 147 10.70 18.94 5.44
CA GLY A 147 10.03 19.16 4.16
C GLY A 147 10.34 20.49 3.50
N PHE A 148 10.41 21.57 4.27
CA PHE A 148 10.66 22.91 3.76
C PHE A 148 12.13 23.20 3.44
N GLU A 149 13.06 22.54 4.12
CA GLU A 149 14.48 22.71 3.84
C GLU A 149 14.98 21.75 2.76
N LEU A 150 14.56 20.49 2.72
CA LEU A 150 15.00 19.54 1.70
C LEU A 150 14.33 19.74 0.34
N SER A 151 13.06 20.13 0.29
CA SER A 151 12.38 20.27 -1.00
C SER A 151 13.02 21.32 -1.91
N PRO A 152 13.41 22.53 -1.45
CA PRO A 152 14.17 23.48 -2.27
C PRO A 152 15.52 22.97 -2.75
N VAL A 153 16.20 22.14 -1.94
CA VAL A 153 17.46 21.48 -2.37
C VAL A 153 17.20 20.59 -3.57
N LEU A 154 16.17 19.72 -3.48
CA LEU A 154 15.76 18.85 -4.59
C LEU A 154 15.35 19.67 -5.83
N TRP A 155 14.67 20.81 -5.67
CA TRP A 155 14.27 21.65 -6.79
C TRP A 155 15.48 22.25 -7.53
N ARG A 156 16.49 22.63 -6.79
CA ARG A 156 17.71 23.23 -7.35
C ARG A 156 18.64 22.18 -7.95
N LYS A 157 18.80 21.03 -7.28
CA LYS A 157 19.79 20.01 -7.63
C LYS A 157 19.27 18.92 -8.56
N VAL A 158 18.01 18.55 -8.45
CA VAL A 158 17.40 17.45 -9.22
C VAL A 158 16.35 17.97 -10.19
N LYS A 159 15.17 18.35 -9.71
CA LYS A 159 14.03 18.79 -10.55
C LYS A 159 13.02 19.58 -9.72
N PRO A 160 12.39 20.63 -10.30
CA PRO A 160 11.29 21.35 -9.64
C PRO A 160 10.13 20.43 -9.24
N VAL A 161 9.37 20.81 -8.20
CA VAL A 161 8.16 20.13 -7.70
C VAL A 161 8.42 18.84 -6.91
N LEU A 162 9.66 18.38 -6.79
CA LEU A 162 10.00 17.26 -5.91
C LEU A 162 9.85 17.66 -4.44
N SER A 163 9.66 16.68 -3.58
CA SER A 163 9.56 16.91 -2.14
C SER A 163 10.14 15.74 -1.36
N ALA A 164 10.75 16.04 -0.23
CA ALA A 164 11.26 15.05 0.70
C ALA A 164 10.49 15.12 2.02
N GLY A 165 10.53 14.04 2.76
CA GLY A 165 9.99 13.96 4.09
C GLY A 165 10.59 12.75 4.80
N ARG A 166 10.82 12.85 6.10
CA ARG A 166 11.55 11.88 6.91
C ARG A 166 11.08 10.43 6.69
N VAL A 167 9.85 10.10 7.03
CA VAL A 167 9.32 8.73 6.91
C VAL A 167 9.12 8.32 5.44
N GLN A 168 8.70 9.24 4.59
CA GLN A 168 8.43 8.97 3.18
C GLN A 168 9.69 8.60 2.40
N SER A 169 10.78 9.35 2.63
CA SER A 169 12.04 9.10 1.92
C SER A 169 12.65 7.76 2.33
N VAL A 170 12.51 7.39 3.59
CA VAL A 170 12.94 6.08 4.11
C VAL A 170 12.08 4.95 3.53
N ALA A 171 10.76 5.15 3.37
CA ALA A 171 9.89 4.16 2.72
C ALA A 171 10.27 3.96 1.24
N VAL A 172 10.63 5.03 0.52
CA VAL A 172 11.14 4.93 -0.86
C VAL A 172 12.47 4.18 -0.87
N ARG A 173 13.37 4.46 0.06
CA ARG A 173 14.67 3.77 0.20
C ARG A 173 14.49 2.25 0.32
N LEU A 174 13.59 1.78 1.18
CA LEU A 174 13.29 0.34 1.33
C LEU A 174 12.90 -0.31 -0.01
N ILE A 175 12.09 0.39 -0.81
CA ILE A 175 11.63 -0.11 -2.10
C ILE A 175 12.75 -0.12 -3.13
N VAL A 176 13.59 0.94 -3.17
CA VAL A 176 14.75 1.03 -4.06
C VAL A 176 15.81 -0.03 -3.72
N GLU A 177 16.13 -0.20 -2.44
CA GLU A 177 17.08 -1.24 -1.99
C GLU A 177 16.57 -2.64 -2.36
N ARG A 178 15.27 -2.91 -2.19
CA ARG A 178 14.66 -4.18 -2.59
C ARG A 178 14.76 -4.40 -4.11
N GLU A 179 14.56 -3.38 -4.92
CA GLU A 179 14.71 -3.50 -6.37
C GLU A 179 16.14 -3.84 -6.76
N ARG A 180 17.13 -3.23 -6.10
CA ARG A 180 18.55 -3.51 -6.30
C ARG A 180 18.95 -4.91 -5.82
N GLU A 181 18.41 -5.37 -4.70
CA GLU A 181 18.55 -6.76 -4.24
C GLU A 181 18.05 -7.76 -5.30
N ILE A 182 16.89 -7.47 -5.91
CA ILE A 182 16.30 -8.30 -6.96
C ILE A 182 17.18 -8.33 -8.21
N HIS A 183 17.72 -7.18 -8.63
CA HIS A 183 18.60 -7.12 -9.80
C HIS A 183 19.96 -7.77 -9.57
N ALA A 184 20.49 -7.71 -8.35
CA ALA A 184 21.75 -8.35 -7.98
C ALA A 184 21.62 -9.85 -7.71
N PHE A 185 20.38 -10.36 -7.58
CA PHE A 185 20.13 -11.75 -7.22
C PHE A 185 20.57 -12.71 -8.32
N LYS A 186 21.43 -13.66 -7.96
CA LYS A 186 21.87 -14.75 -8.86
C LYS A 186 21.07 -16.01 -8.54
N THR A 187 20.36 -16.48 -9.53
CA THR A 187 19.58 -17.71 -9.44
C THR A 187 20.51 -18.92 -9.48
N GLU A 188 20.40 -19.81 -8.51
CA GLU A 188 21.10 -21.09 -8.45
C GLU A 188 20.09 -22.23 -8.68
N ALA A 189 20.48 -23.19 -9.47
CA ALA A 189 19.69 -24.39 -9.74
C ALA A 189 20.14 -25.58 -8.85
N ALA A 190 19.17 -26.38 -8.42
CA ALA A 190 19.40 -27.64 -7.74
C ALA A 190 18.21 -28.58 -7.95
N TYR A 191 18.47 -29.88 -7.93
CA TYR A 191 17.44 -30.90 -8.12
C TYR A 191 16.78 -31.27 -6.79
N ARG A 192 15.47 -31.19 -6.76
CA ARG A 192 14.59 -31.73 -5.74
C ARG A 192 14.17 -33.11 -6.16
N VAL A 193 14.49 -34.15 -5.38
CA VAL A 193 14.13 -35.50 -5.70
C VAL A 193 12.93 -35.94 -4.85
N THR A 194 11.90 -36.43 -5.52
CA THR A 194 10.69 -36.97 -4.89
C THR A 194 10.44 -38.38 -5.36
N ALA A 195 10.06 -39.25 -4.45
CA ALA A 195 9.65 -40.61 -4.75
C ALA A 195 8.17 -40.81 -4.41
N ILE A 196 7.49 -41.57 -5.23
CA ILE A 196 6.13 -42.06 -4.96
C ILE A 196 6.22 -43.51 -4.53
N PHE A 197 5.79 -43.82 -3.33
CA PHE A 197 5.69 -45.16 -2.80
C PHE A 197 4.26 -45.65 -2.79
N LEU A 198 4.05 -46.93 -3.09
CA LEU A 198 2.76 -47.58 -3.04
C LEU A 198 2.64 -48.31 -1.70
N VAL A 199 1.67 -47.91 -0.91
CA VAL A 199 1.47 -48.42 0.45
C VAL A 199 0.01 -48.87 0.60
N PRO A 200 -0.24 -50.09 1.15
CA PRO A 200 -1.64 -50.49 1.44
C PRO A 200 -2.22 -49.62 2.55
N ASP A 201 -3.45 -49.13 2.35
CA ASP A 201 -4.24 -48.47 3.38
C ASP A 201 -4.89 -49.47 4.36
N THR A 202 -5.74 -48.98 5.27
CA THR A 202 -6.44 -49.81 6.22
C THR A 202 -7.39 -50.84 5.59
N ASP A 203 -7.84 -50.59 4.36
CA ASP A 203 -8.74 -51.46 3.61
C ASP A 203 -7.98 -52.36 2.63
N GLY A 204 -6.62 -52.31 2.65
CA GLY A 204 -5.75 -53.08 1.77
C GLY A 204 -5.66 -52.52 0.35
N LYS A 205 -6.19 -51.34 0.08
CA LYS A 205 -6.02 -50.65 -1.20
C LYS A 205 -4.66 -49.96 -1.24
N SER A 206 -3.98 -50.04 -2.40
CA SER A 206 -2.73 -49.34 -2.59
C SER A 206 -2.96 -47.85 -2.75
N VAL A 207 -2.34 -47.02 -1.89
CA VAL A 207 -2.35 -45.58 -1.96
C VAL A 207 -0.95 -45.04 -2.21
N GLU A 208 -0.87 -43.93 -2.93
CA GLU A 208 0.38 -43.26 -3.21
C GLU A 208 0.85 -42.40 -2.02
N MET A 209 2.06 -42.64 -1.58
CA MET A 209 2.75 -41.86 -0.56
C MET A 209 3.94 -41.14 -1.20
N LYS A 210 3.90 -39.81 -1.19
CA LYS A 210 5.02 -38.97 -1.68
C LYS A 210 6.06 -38.80 -0.57
N ALA A 211 7.32 -39.03 -0.90
CA ALA A 211 8.45 -38.77 -0.04
C ALA A 211 9.49 -37.90 -0.76
N GLU A 212 10.25 -37.14 -0.03
CA GLU A 212 11.27 -36.22 -0.54
C GLU A 212 12.66 -36.63 -0.02
N LEU A 213 13.66 -36.56 -0.90
CA LEU A 213 15.06 -36.73 -0.52
C LEU A 213 15.49 -35.60 0.43
N THR A 214 16.15 -35.93 1.52
CA THR A 214 16.51 -34.96 2.57
C THR A 214 17.51 -33.89 2.12
N ARG A 215 18.25 -34.14 1.04
CA ARG A 215 19.19 -33.16 0.48
C ARG A 215 18.81 -32.74 -0.95
N ARG A 216 19.26 -31.57 -1.35
CA ARG A 216 19.23 -31.13 -2.75
C ARG A 216 20.46 -31.65 -3.48
N ILE A 217 20.28 -32.01 -4.72
CA ILE A 217 21.38 -32.45 -5.62
C ILE A 217 21.73 -31.29 -6.53
N LYS A 218 23.03 -30.98 -6.67
CA LYS A 218 23.45 -29.71 -7.30
C LYS A 218 23.43 -29.78 -8.84
N THR A 219 23.79 -30.92 -9.42
CA THR A 219 23.93 -31.01 -10.87
C THR A 219 23.02 -32.09 -11.46
N LYS A 220 22.80 -32.02 -12.77
CA LYS A 220 22.03 -33.01 -13.53
C LYS A 220 22.69 -34.39 -13.51
N GLU A 221 24.01 -34.41 -13.65
CA GLU A 221 24.82 -35.62 -13.66
C GLU A 221 24.72 -36.35 -12.31
N GLU A 222 24.82 -35.62 -11.20
CA GLU A 222 24.64 -36.20 -9.86
C GLU A 222 23.20 -36.69 -9.65
N ALA A 223 22.19 -35.97 -10.17
CA ALA A 223 20.81 -36.38 -10.08
C ALA A 223 20.53 -37.65 -10.89
N LYS A 224 21.11 -37.75 -12.07
CA LYS A 224 21.04 -38.94 -12.90
C LYS A 224 21.73 -40.15 -12.24
N ALA A 225 22.96 -39.98 -11.73
CA ALA A 225 23.68 -41.00 -10.99
C ALA A 225 22.93 -41.47 -9.73
N PHE A 226 22.27 -40.54 -9.02
CA PHE A 226 21.42 -40.91 -7.91
C PHE A 226 20.22 -41.76 -8.33
N LEU A 227 19.55 -41.40 -9.42
CA LEU A 227 18.44 -42.21 -9.96
C LEU A 227 18.89 -43.57 -10.46
N GLU A 228 20.08 -43.67 -11.09
CA GLU A 228 20.70 -44.91 -11.48
C GLU A 228 20.98 -45.83 -10.27
N ALA A 229 21.45 -45.24 -9.16
CA ALA A 229 21.66 -45.99 -7.91
C ALA A 229 20.35 -46.44 -7.24
N CYS A 230 19.22 -45.83 -7.58
CA CYS A 230 17.89 -46.23 -7.12
C CYS A 230 17.30 -47.40 -7.96
N GLN A 231 17.87 -47.73 -9.13
CA GLN A 231 17.41 -48.83 -9.95
C GLN A 231 17.62 -50.17 -9.21
N GLY A 232 16.52 -50.88 -8.98
CA GLY A 232 16.58 -52.16 -8.25
C GLY A 232 16.89 -52.03 -6.75
N ALA A 233 17.01 -50.84 -6.22
CA ALA A 233 17.22 -50.61 -4.80
C ALA A 233 15.96 -51.03 -4.00
N THR A 234 16.18 -51.48 -2.77
CA THR A 234 15.12 -51.78 -1.83
C THR A 234 14.91 -50.54 -0.92
N PHE A 235 13.68 -50.11 -0.80
CA PHE A 235 13.27 -49.02 0.07
C PHE A 235 12.60 -49.58 1.32
N THR A 236 13.09 -49.17 2.49
CA THR A 236 12.61 -49.72 3.76
C THR A 236 12.35 -48.58 4.71
N ILE A 237 11.24 -48.64 5.44
CA ILE A 237 10.94 -47.70 6.52
C ILE A 237 11.92 -47.92 7.68
N GLU A 238 12.88 -47.05 7.82
CA GLU A 238 13.91 -47.11 8.85
C GLU A 238 13.38 -46.62 10.21
N ASP A 239 12.61 -45.54 10.20
CA ASP A 239 12.04 -44.98 11.41
C ASP A 239 10.70 -44.25 11.15
N ILE A 240 9.86 -44.20 12.18
CA ILE A 240 8.59 -43.46 12.17
C ILE A 240 8.54 -42.66 13.46
N THR A 241 8.54 -41.36 13.32
CA THR A 241 8.43 -40.44 14.46
C THR A 241 7.12 -39.68 14.39
N THR A 242 6.30 -39.80 15.42
CA THR A 242 5.05 -39.05 15.56
C THR A 242 5.22 -38.05 16.71
N ARG A 243 4.93 -36.78 16.43
CA ARG A 243 5.05 -35.70 17.41
C ARG A 243 3.76 -34.89 17.46
N PRO A 244 3.26 -34.57 18.67
CA PRO A 244 2.21 -33.59 18.82
C PRO A 244 2.73 -32.20 18.45
N VAL A 245 1.94 -31.44 17.68
CA VAL A 245 2.21 -30.05 17.29
C VAL A 245 1.02 -29.22 17.72
N LYS A 246 1.28 -28.14 18.44
CA LYS A 246 0.25 -27.16 18.81
C LYS A 246 0.44 -25.92 17.97
N LYS A 247 -0.65 -25.45 17.35
CA LYS A 247 -0.71 -24.14 16.68
C LYS A 247 -1.51 -23.22 17.59
N THR A 248 -0.92 -22.10 18.01
CA THR A 248 -1.58 -21.08 18.83
C THR A 248 -2.24 -20.03 17.95
N PRO A 249 -3.39 -19.47 18.36
CA PRO A 249 -4.03 -18.40 17.61
C PRO A 249 -3.18 -17.12 17.64
N PRO A 250 -3.23 -16.33 16.57
CA PRO A 250 -2.60 -15.03 16.55
C PRO A 250 -3.32 -14.03 17.48
N ALA A 251 -2.60 -13.01 17.94
CA ALA A 251 -3.12 -11.95 18.79
C ALA A 251 -4.24 -11.14 18.08
N PRO A 252 -5.10 -10.44 18.82
CA PRO A 252 -6.04 -9.49 18.25
C PRO A 252 -5.36 -8.45 17.37
N PHE A 253 -6.11 -7.79 16.50
CA PHE A 253 -5.52 -6.86 15.53
C PHE A 253 -4.97 -5.59 16.16
N THR A 254 -3.77 -5.24 15.73
CA THR A 254 -3.24 -3.87 15.71
C THR A 254 -3.60 -3.20 14.40
N THR A 255 -3.35 -1.90 14.25
CA THR A 255 -3.49 -1.19 12.96
C THR A 255 -2.68 -1.87 11.86
N SER A 256 -1.44 -2.21 12.12
CA SER A 256 -0.54 -2.84 11.16
C SER A 256 -1.04 -4.22 10.72
N THR A 257 -1.36 -5.09 11.66
CA THR A 257 -1.82 -6.45 11.35
C THR A 257 -3.19 -6.47 10.67
N LEU A 258 -4.09 -5.52 11.01
CA LEU A 258 -5.36 -5.35 10.29
C LEU A 258 -5.13 -4.94 8.83
N GLN A 259 -4.24 -3.98 8.58
CA GLN A 259 -3.90 -3.55 7.23
C GLN A 259 -3.32 -4.70 6.39
N GLN A 260 -2.46 -5.52 6.98
CA GLN A 260 -1.85 -6.68 6.34
C GLN A 260 -2.89 -7.74 5.97
N GLU A 261 -3.70 -8.18 6.92
CA GLU A 261 -4.71 -9.21 6.69
C GLU A 261 -5.85 -8.76 5.77
N ALA A 262 -6.28 -7.50 5.87
CA ALA A 262 -7.29 -6.96 4.96
C ALA A 262 -6.77 -6.89 3.51
N ALA A 263 -5.48 -6.57 3.32
CA ALA A 263 -4.88 -6.59 1.99
C ALA A 263 -4.80 -8.01 1.42
N ARG A 264 -4.39 -9.00 2.22
CA ARG A 264 -4.27 -10.40 1.78
C ARG A 264 -5.62 -11.06 1.53
N LYS A 265 -6.54 -10.98 2.49
CA LYS A 265 -7.83 -11.70 2.44
C LYS A 265 -8.91 -10.98 1.66
N LEU A 266 -8.94 -9.66 1.70
CA LEU A 266 -10.01 -8.86 1.12
C LEU A 266 -9.56 -8.07 -0.12
N GLY A 267 -8.26 -8.02 -0.39
CA GLY A 267 -7.69 -7.23 -1.50
C GLY A 267 -7.80 -5.71 -1.30
N TYR A 268 -7.98 -5.25 -0.05
CA TYR A 268 -8.11 -3.83 0.25
C TYR A 268 -6.75 -3.14 0.29
N THR A 269 -6.68 -1.91 -0.20
CA THR A 269 -5.50 -1.07 0.02
C THR A 269 -5.41 -0.66 1.48
N VAL A 270 -4.21 -0.32 1.93
CA VAL A 270 -3.98 0.17 3.31
C VAL A 270 -4.87 1.39 3.61
N ALA A 271 -4.96 2.34 2.67
CA ALA A 271 -5.82 3.52 2.80
C ALA A 271 -7.32 3.16 2.87
N GLN A 272 -7.77 2.22 2.04
CA GLN A 272 -9.16 1.75 2.06
C GLN A 272 -9.50 1.05 3.38
N THR A 273 -8.60 0.21 3.89
CA THR A 273 -8.77 -0.46 5.18
C THR A 273 -8.97 0.56 6.30
N MET A 274 -8.12 1.60 6.37
CA MET A 274 -8.24 2.63 7.40
C MET A 274 -9.50 3.47 7.27
N MET A 275 -9.92 3.79 6.04
CA MET A 275 -11.18 4.51 5.80
C MET A 275 -12.40 3.69 6.29
N LEU A 276 -12.43 2.39 6.02
CA LEU A 276 -13.51 1.52 6.45
C LEU A 276 -13.49 1.30 7.98
N ALA A 277 -12.30 1.09 8.56
CA ALA A 277 -12.13 0.95 10.00
C ALA A 277 -12.57 2.23 10.74
N GLN A 278 -12.25 3.43 10.22
CA GLN A 278 -12.73 4.69 10.75
C GLN A 278 -14.27 4.74 10.78
N ARG A 279 -14.93 4.33 9.70
CA ARG A 279 -16.41 4.29 9.65
C ARG A 279 -17.01 3.31 10.66
N LEU A 280 -16.41 2.11 10.79
CA LEU A 280 -16.85 1.12 11.77
C LEU A 280 -16.71 1.64 13.20
N TYR A 281 -15.60 2.31 13.51
CA TYR A 281 -15.39 2.96 14.81
C TYR A 281 -16.40 4.08 15.08
N GLU A 282 -16.56 5.00 14.15
CA GLU A 282 -17.51 6.14 14.28
C GLU A 282 -18.97 5.68 14.39
N SER A 283 -19.29 4.52 13.84
CA SER A 283 -20.60 3.87 13.98
C SER A 283 -20.76 3.08 15.28
N GLY A 284 -19.70 2.93 16.07
CA GLY A 284 -19.70 2.22 17.34
C GLY A 284 -19.61 0.70 17.22
N PHE A 285 -19.15 0.16 16.08
CA PHE A 285 -19.08 -1.29 15.86
C PHE A 285 -17.73 -1.90 16.29
N ILE A 286 -16.66 -1.13 16.27
CA ILE A 286 -15.32 -1.57 16.70
C ILE A 286 -14.69 -0.56 17.65
N THR A 287 -13.66 -0.98 18.38
CA THR A 287 -12.77 -0.12 19.15
C THR A 287 -11.93 0.77 18.25
N TYR A 288 -11.21 1.72 18.83
CA TYR A 288 -10.37 2.66 18.09
C TYR A 288 -9.34 1.94 17.20
N MET A 289 -9.29 2.30 15.92
CA MET A 289 -8.55 1.58 14.90
C MET A 289 -7.08 1.98 14.76
N ARG A 290 -6.63 3.03 15.44
CA ARG A 290 -5.20 3.44 15.45
C ARG A 290 -4.57 3.01 16.75
N THR A 291 -4.16 1.76 16.82
CA THR A 291 -3.53 1.17 18.00
C THR A 291 -2.43 0.20 17.61
N ASP A 292 -1.40 0.13 18.41
CA ASP A 292 -0.35 -0.89 18.38
C ASP A 292 -0.51 -1.90 19.52
N SER A 293 -1.54 -1.73 20.35
CA SER A 293 -1.88 -2.65 21.44
C SER A 293 -2.58 -3.92 20.92
N VAL A 294 -2.25 -5.04 21.54
CA VAL A 294 -2.92 -6.34 21.38
C VAL A 294 -3.76 -6.72 22.60
N ASN A 295 -3.88 -5.83 23.59
CA ASN A 295 -4.61 -6.09 24.82
C ASN A 295 -6.13 -6.11 24.61
N LEU A 296 -6.83 -6.93 25.34
CA LEU A 296 -8.28 -6.95 25.42
C LEU A 296 -8.72 -6.61 26.85
N SER A 297 -9.78 -5.83 26.98
CA SER A 297 -10.42 -5.60 28.28
C SER A 297 -11.08 -6.87 28.81
N ASP A 298 -11.31 -6.92 30.12
CA ASP A 298 -12.05 -8.01 30.75
C ASP A 298 -13.45 -8.19 30.14
N PHE A 299 -14.11 -7.08 29.79
CA PHE A 299 -15.41 -7.12 29.11
C PHE A 299 -15.32 -7.85 27.77
N ALA A 300 -14.32 -7.55 26.97
CA ALA A 300 -14.11 -8.20 25.69
C ALA A 300 -13.74 -9.68 25.82
N THR A 301 -12.92 -10.02 26.81
CA THR A 301 -12.52 -11.39 27.10
C THR A 301 -13.72 -12.24 27.55
N ILE A 302 -14.54 -11.69 28.47
CA ILE A 302 -15.77 -12.36 28.94
C ILE A 302 -16.77 -12.55 27.80
N GLY A 303 -17.04 -11.49 27.03
CA GLY A 303 -17.94 -11.56 25.89
C GLY A 303 -17.48 -12.53 24.80
N SER A 304 -16.15 -12.60 24.56
CA SER A 304 -15.58 -13.60 23.65
C SER A 304 -15.77 -15.02 24.16
N LYS A 305 -15.53 -15.27 25.46
CA LYS A 305 -15.78 -16.57 26.09
C LYS A 305 -17.23 -17.02 25.93
N GLU A 306 -18.18 -16.15 26.25
CA GLU A 306 -19.61 -16.44 26.14
C GLU A 306 -20.00 -16.73 24.68
N ALA A 307 -19.50 -15.96 23.73
CA ALA A 307 -19.76 -16.18 22.31
C ALA A 307 -19.18 -17.52 21.82
N ILE A 308 -17.98 -17.91 22.24
CA ILE A 308 -17.34 -19.18 21.89
C ILE A 308 -18.14 -20.36 22.47
N ILE A 309 -18.51 -20.29 23.75
CA ILE A 309 -19.31 -21.35 24.39
C ILE A 309 -20.65 -21.59 23.65
N LYS A 310 -21.31 -20.49 23.31
CA LYS A 310 -22.60 -20.53 22.61
C LYS A 310 -22.49 -21.14 21.21
N MET A 311 -21.38 -20.86 20.50
CA MET A 311 -21.21 -21.33 19.11
C MET A 311 -20.62 -22.73 19.00
N MET A 312 -19.67 -23.09 19.86
CA MET A 312 -18.82 -24.27 19.68
C MET A 312 -18.65 -25.11 20.95
N GLY A 313 -19.01 -24.59 22.12
CA GLY A 313 -18.86 -25.27 23.40
C GLY A 313 -17.61 -24.92 24.19
N GLU A 314 -17.55 -25.40 25.42
CA GLU A 314 -16.46 -25.04 26.39
C GLU A 314 -15.07 -25.50 25.97
N ASN A 315 -14.97 -26.60 25.24
CA ASN A 315 -13.67 -27.16 24.80
C ASN A 315 -12.90 -26.23 23.86
N TYR A 316 -13.62 -25.30 23.20
CA TYR A 316 -12.99 -24.31 22.30
C TYR A 316 -12.54 -23.05 23.03
N VAL A 317 -12.82 -22.90 24.30
CA VAL A 317 -12.49 -21.69 25.08
C VAL A 317 -11.10 -21.80 25.69
N HIS A 318 -10.26 -20.81 25.43
CA HIS A 318 -8.99 -20.64 26.13
C HIS A 318 -8.63 -19.14 26.20
N PRO A 319 -9.13 -18.41 27.21
CA PRO A 319 -8.85 -16.99 27.37
C PRO A 319 -7.35 -16.74 27.50
N ARG A 320 -6.85 -15.73 26.74
CA ARG A 320 -5.44 -15.35 26.74
C ARG A 320 -5.31 -13.85 26.97
N HIS A 321 -4.27 -13.49 27.69
CA HIS A 321 -3.76 -12.14 27.74
C HIS A 321 -2.53 -12.06 26.82
N PHE A 322 -2.51 -11.06 25.93
CA PHE A 322 -1.41 -10.81 25.05
C PHE A 322 -0.65 -9.58 25.56
N GLU A 323 0.66 -9.68 25.62
CA GLU A 323 1.52 -8.55 25.98
C GLU A 323 1.97 -7.82 24.74
N THR A 324 1.88 -6.50 24.76
CA THR A 324 2.38 -5.65 23.70
C THR A 324 3.90 -5.59 23.78
N LYS A 325 4.61 -6.05 22.76
CA LYS A 325 6.09 -6.10 22.73
C LYS A 325 6.72 -4.74 22.45
N THR A 326 5.97 -3.76 21.97
CA THR A 326 6.47 -2.44 21.60
C THR A 326 6.64 -1.59 22.86
N LYS A 327 7.88 -1.28 23.23
CA LYS A 327 8.15 -0.27 24.28
C LYS A 327 7.63 1.07 23.76
N GLY A 328 6.81 1.76 24.54
CA GLY A 328 6.16 3.01 24.16
C GLY A 328 4.80 2.83 23.48
N ALA A 329 4.27 1.58 23.39
CA ALA A 329 2.86 1.38 23.16
C ALA A 329 2.07 2.06 24.28
N GLN A 330 1.04 2.83 23.92
CA GLN A 330 0.15 3.38 24.94
C GLN A 330 -0.61 2.21 25.58
N GLU A 331 -0.14 1.72 26.72
CA GLU A 331 -0.69 0.56 27.43
C GLU A 331 -2.18 0.68 27.76
N ALA A 332 -2.70 1.91 27.75
CA ALA A 332 -4.11 2.19 27.96
C ALA A 332 -5.01 1.83 26.76
N HIS A 333 -4.45 1.57 25.57
CA HIS A 333 -5.23 1.25 24.39
C HIS A 333 -5.56 -0.25 24.31
N GLU A 334 -6.75 -0.55 23.84
CA GLU A 334 -7.13 -1.90 23.45
C GLU A 334 -6.74 -2.20 22.00
N ALA A 335 -6.73 -3.50 21.67
CA ALA A 335 -6.66 -3.98 20.30
C ALA A 335 -7.91 -3.56 19.51
N ILE A 336 -7.84 -3.67 18.18
CA ILE A 336 -9.00 -3.49 17.30
C ILE A 336 -9.90 -4.71 17.42
N ARG A 337 -11.08 -4.52 17.99
CA ARG A 337 -12.08 -5.57 18.25
C ARG A 337 -13.52 -5.07 18.04
N PRO A 338 -14.49 -5.94 17.87
CA PRO A 338 -15.90 -5.57 17.98
C PRO A 338 -16.22 -4.97 19.36
N THR A 339 -17.11 -4.00 19.40
CA THR A 339 -17.60 -3.43 20.67
C THR A 339 -18.42 -4.44 21.48
N TYR A 340 -19.19 -5.26 20.77
CA TYR A 340 -20.03 -6.32 21.35
C TYR A 340 -19.77 -7.64 20.61
N MET A 341 -19.26 -8.64 21.32
CA MET A 341 -18.84 -9.92 20.73
C MET A 341 -20.01 -10.81 20.27
N GLU A 342 -21.19 -10.60 20.82
CA GLU A 342 -22.43 -11.27 20.38
C GLU A 342 -22.86 -10.86 18.96
N ASN A 343 -22.44 -9.72 18.47
CA ASN A 343 -22.77 -9.23 17.14
C ASN A 343 -21.82 -9.83 16.08
N GLN A 344 -22.21 -10.98 15.51
CA GLN A 344 -21.41 -11.65 14.46
C GLN A 344 -21.45 -10.89 13.12
N SER A 345 -22.43 -10.01 12.92
CA SER A 345 -22.59 -9.21 11.73
C SER A 345 -23.16 -7.84 12.06
N ILE A 346 -22.98 -6.89 11.16
CA ILE A 346 -23.43 -5.50 11.31
C ILE A 346 -24.25 -5.05 10.10
N GLU A 347 -24.97 -3.95 10.27
CA GLU A 347 -25.55 -3.18 9.17
C GLU A 347 -24.46 -2.30 8.53
N GLY A 348 -24.46 -2.20 7.19
CA GLY A 348 -23.48 -1.40 6.47
C GLY A 348 -23.24 -1.88 5.04
N SER A 349 -22.28 -1.26 4.35
CA SER A 349 -21.86 -1.68 3.02
C SER A 349 -21.22 -3.07 3.03
N ALA A 350 -21.20 -3.74 1.87
CA ALA A 350 -20.56 -5.04 1.74
C ALA A 350 -19.07 -5.03 2.15
N GLN A 351 -18.38 -3.91 1.93
CA GLN A 351 -16.99 -3.75 2.31
C GLN A 351 -16.81 -3.60 3.82
N GLU A 352 -17.66 -2.82 4.48
CA GLU A 352 -17.67 -2.69 5.94
C GLU A 352 -17.99 -4.02 6.63
N LYS A 353 -18.98 -4.75 6.12
CA LYS A 353 -19.33 -6.10 6.62
C LYS A 353 -18.18 -7.09 6.54
N LYS A 354 -17.44 -7.11 5.41
CA LYS A 354 -16.27 -7.99 5.24
C LYS A 354 -15.14 -7.63 6.20
N LEU A 355 -14.86 -6.33 6.38
CA LEU A 355 -13.81 -5.90 7.31
C LEU A 355 -14.19 -6.20 8.75
N TYR A 356 -15.45 -5.98 9.13
CA TYR A 356 -15.98 -6.33 10.46
C TYR A 356 -15.89 -7.83 10.73
N ASP A 357 -16.31 -8.67 9.79
CA ASP A 357 -16.21 -10.13 9.89
C ASP A 357 -14.77 -10.60 10.12
N LEU A 358 -13.82 -10.00 9.41
CA LEU A 358 -12.39 -10.27 9.59
C LEU A 358 -11.92 -9.90 11.02
N ILE A 359 -12.32 -8.74 11.53
CA ILE A 359 -11.98 -8.27 12.89
C ILE A 359 -12.63 -9.18 13.93
N TRP A 360 -13.90 -9.52 13.75
CA TRP A 360 -14.65 -10.39 14.65
C TRP A 360 -14.01 -11.77 14.74
N LYS A 361 -13.74 -12.41 13.61
CA LYS A 361 -13.10 -13.72 13.54
C LYS A 361 -11.72 -13.74 14.19
N ARG A 362 -10.91 -12.73 13.97
CA ARG A 362 -9.59 -12.63 14.60
C ARG A 362 -9.69 -12.49 16.11
N THR A 363 -10.60 -11.67 16.60
CA THR A 363 -10.80 -11.47 18.04
C THR A 363 -11.27 -12.74 18.71
N ILE A 364 -12.30 -13.41 18.16
CA ILE A 364 -12.78 -14.70 18.68
C ILE A 364 -11.66 -15.74 18.68
N ALA A 365 -10.99 -15.91 17.54
CA ALA A 365 -9.89 -16.88 17.40
C ALA A 365 -8.81 -16.69 18.46
N SER A 366 -8.48 -15.44 18.79
CA SER A 366 -7.47 -15.12 19.79
C SER A 366 -7.79 -15.67 21.18
N GLN A 367 -9.07 -15.88 21.49
CA GLN A 367 -9.58 -16.38 22.78
C GLN A 367 -10.01 -17.86 22.73
N MET A 368 -9.73 -18.53 21.59
CA MET A 368 -10.02 -19.95 21.40
C MET A 368 -8.83 -20.85 21.80
N ALA A 369 -9.14 -22.12 22.00
CA ALA A 369 -8.15 -23.16 22.25
C ALA A 369 -7.17 -23.32 21.08
N ASP A 370 -5.96 -23.78 21.39
CA ASP A 370 -4.96 -24.14 20.38
C ASP A 370 -5.50 -25.23 19.45
N ALA A 371 -5.05 -25.22 18.22
CA ALA A 371 -5.22 -26.37 17.35
C ALA A 371 -4.16 -27.44 17.70
N GLU A 372 -4.62 -28.66 17.91
CA GLU A 372 -3.77 -29.81 18.19
C GLU A 372 -3.66 -30.68 16.96
N LEU A 373 -2.44 -30.85 16.51
CA LEU A 373 -2.10 -31.62 15.33
C LEU A 373 -1.11 -32.73 15.72
N GLU A 374 -1.07 -33.73 14.91
CA GLU A 374 -0.10 -34.80 15.01
C GLU A 374 0.68 -34.86 13.72
N LYS A 375 1.98 -34.59 13.80
CA LYS A 375 2.90 -34.66 12.67
C LYS A 375 3.65 -35.98 12.70
N THR A 376 3.45 -36.81 11.69
CA THR A 376 4.16 -38.07 11.50
C THR A 376 5.21 -37.88 10.41
N THR A 377 6.45 -38.26 10.70
CA THR A 377 7.54 -38.29 9.73
C THR A 377 8.07 -39.71 9.64
N ALA A 378 8.03 -40.28 8.44
CA ALA A 378 8.61 -41.56 8.13
C ALA A 378 9.94 -41.36 7.38
N THR A 379 11.01 -41.97 7.88
CA THR A 379 12.31 -41.99 7.24
C THR A 379 12.42 -43.31 6.47
N ILE A 380 12.79 -43.23 5.19
CA ILE A 380 12.86 -44.35 4.26
C ILE A 380 14.31 -44.48 3.79
N SER A 381 14.96 -45.56 4.15
CA SER A 381 16.32 -45.90 3.71
C SER A 381 16.33 -46.51 2.32
N ILE A 382 17.45 -46.29 1.62
CA ILE A 382 17.73 -46.82 0.28
C ILE A 382 18.84 -47.84 0.41
N SER A 383 18.64 -49.06 -0.05
CA SER A 383 19.71 -50.09 0.02
C SER A 383 20.95 -49.65 -0.76
N GLY A 384 22.12 -49.73 -0.13
CA GLY A 384 23.39 -49.35 -0.76
C GLY A 384 23.65 -47.83 -0.84
N ASN A 385 22.77 -47.00 -0.28
CA ASN A 385 22.94 -45.55 -0.26
C ASN A 385 22.81 -44.99 1.18
N LYS A 386 23.51 -43.89 1.47
CA LYS A 386 23.43 -43.21 2.78
C LYS A 386 22.31 -42.19 2.83
N ASP A 387 21.81 -41.80 1.67
CA ASP A 387 20.71 -40.85 1.57
C ASP A 387 19.37 -41.50 1.97
N VAL A 388 18.46 -40.71 2.49
CA VAL A 388 17.14 -41.17 2.90
C VAL A 388 16.06 -40.28 2.31
N PHE A 389 14.90 -40.90 2.03
CA PHE A 389 13.68 -40.14 1.77
C PHE A 389 12.90 -39.91 3.07
N THR A 390 12.20 -38.81 3.12
CA THR A 390 11.26 -38.50 4.21
C THR A 390 9.86 -38.27 3.67
N ALA A 391 8.88 -38.97 4.24
CA ALA A 391 7.46 -38.69 4.04
C ALA A 391 6.89 -38.05 5.30
N THR A 392 6.18 -36.95 5.13
CA THR A 392 5.58 -36.23 6.25
C THR A 392 4.08 -36.12 6.04
N GLY A 393 3.31 -36.38 7.09
CA GLY A 393 1.88 -36.19 7.14
C GLY A 393 1.48 -35.45 8.40
N GLU A 394 0.40 -34.67 8.33
CA GLU A 394 -0.15 -33.92 9.45
C GLU A 394 -1.65 -34.23 9.59
N VAL A 395 -2.08 -34.51 10.80
CA VAL A 395 -3.47 -34.80 11.14
C VAL A 395 -3.95 -33.81 12.18
N ILE A 396 -5.06 -33.16 11.91
CA ILE A 396 -5.71 -32.30 12.89
C ILE A 396 -6.49 -33.20 13.85
N LYS A 397 -6.08 -33.27 15.12
CA LYS A 397 -6.79 -33.98 16.18
C LYS A 397 -7.90 -33.13 16.79
N PHE A 398 -7.61 -31.83 16.94
CA PHE A 398 -8.56 -30.84 17.38
C PHE A 398 -8.27 -29.53 16.65
N ASP A 399 -9.26 -28.99 15.96
CA ASP A 399 -9.07 -27.82 15.09
C ASP A 399 -8.94 -26.49 15.85
N GLY A 400 -9.46 -26.42 17.10
CA GLY A 400 -9.33 -25.24 17.93
C GLY A 400 -9.71 -23.95 17.19
N PHE A 401 -8.86 -22.94 17.28
CA PHE A 401 -9.09 -21.66 16.60
C PHE A 401 -9.11 -21.74 15.07
N LEU A 402 -8.52 -22.77 14.46
CA LEU A 402 -8.52 -22.97 13.00
C LEU A 402 -9.93 -23.19 12.44
N HIS A 403 -10.88 -23.54 13.31
CA HIS A 403 -12.31 -23.64 12.95
C HIS A 403 -12.86 -22.29 12.46
N VAL A 404 -12.39 -21.17 13.02
CA VAL A 404 -12.89 -19.81 12.72
C VAL A 404 -11.91 -19.00 11.87
N TYR A 405 -10.61 -19.17 12.11
CA TYR A 405 -9.61 -18.28 11.55
C TYR A 405 -8.34 -19.00 11.14
N ARG A 406 -7.88 -18.73 9.90
CA ARG A 406 -6.57 -19.10 9.41
C ARG A 406 -5.84 -17.83 8.98
N GLU A 407 -4.62 -17.64 9.44
CA GLU A 407 -3.77 -16.52 9.02
C GLU A 407 -3.30 -16.71 7.58
N SER A 408 -3.16 -15.62 6.82
CA SER A 408 -2.59 -15.63 5.46
C SER A 408 -1.18 -15.07 5.45
N TYR A 409 -0.35 -15.58 4.54
CA TYR A 409 1.03 -15.16 4.36
C TYR A 409 1.23 -14.56 2.96
N ASP A 410 2.27 -13.71 2.81
CA ASP A 410 2.54 -13.03 1.53
C ASP A 410 3.04 -13.99 0.43
N ASP A 411 3.58 -15.15 0.82
CA ASP A 411 4.14 -16.17 -0.06
C ASP A 411 3.30 -17.46 0.00
N ASP A 412 2.01 -17.37 -0.37
CA ASP A 412 1.15 -18.56 -0.56
C ASP A 412 1.54 -19.40 -1.82
N ASN A 413 2.68 -19.11 -2.42
CA ASN A 413 3.27 -19.96 -3.44
C ASN A 413 3.96 -21.15 -2.76
N GLU A 414 3.33 -22.32 -2.86
CA GLU A 414 3.84 -23.63 -2.44
C GLU A 414 3.65 -24.01 -0.95
N GLN A 415 2.53 -23.70 -0.32
CA GLN A 415 2.02 -24.69 0.62
C GLN A 415 1.45 -25.85 -0.21
N GLU A 416 2.34 -26.73 -0.71
CA GLU A 416 1.91 -28.09 -1.04
C GLU A 416 1.13 -28.60 0.15
N ASP A 417 -0.06 -29.16 -0.10
CA ASP A 417 -0.97 -29.76 0.86
C ASP A 417 -0.21 -30.70 1.82
N GLU A 418 0.46 -30.14 2.84
CA GLU A 418 1.12 -30.91 3.91
C GLU A 418 0.10 -31.66 4.80
N SER A 419 -1.19 -31.39 4.58
CA SER A 419 -2.29 -32.00 5.32
C SER A 419 -2.71 -33.38 4.84
N ARG A 420 -1.83 -34.10 4.10
CA ARG A 420 -2.13 -35.47 3.71
C ARG A 420 -1.84 -36.43 4.86
N LEU A 421 -2.85 -37.23 5.21
CA LEU A 421 -2.70 -38.36 6.11
C LEU A 421 -1.71 -39.34 5.50
N LEU A 422 -0.68 -39.75 6.27
CA LEU A 422 0.15 -40.89 5.85
C LEU A 422 -0.65 -42.18 6.01
N PRO A 423 -0.52 -43.13 5.08
CA PRO A 423 -1.10 -44.46 5.26
C PRO A 423 -0.48 -45.16 6.48
N PRO A 424 -1.08 -46.22 6.99
CA PRO A 424 -0.51 -47.00 8.09
C PRO A 424 0.86 -47.54 7.72
N LEU A 425 1.88 -47.22 8.46
CA LEU A 425 3.27 -47.58 8.23
C LEU A 425 3.83 -48.39 9.39
N LYS A 426 4.76 -49.32 9.08
CA LYS A 426 5.48 -50.10 10.11
C LYS A 426 6.98 -49.99 9.90
N LYS A 427 7.75 -49.87 10.96
CA LYS A 427 9.22 -49.94 10.94
C LYS A 427 9.67 -51.27 10.36
N GLY A 428 10.63 -51.24 9.46
CA GLY A 428 11.11 -52.42 8.73
C GLY A 428 10.25 -52.80 7.50
N GLN A 429 9.16 -52.09 7.23
CA GLN A 429 8.30 -52.36 6.06
C GLN A 429 9.05 -52.00 4.78
N ARG A 430 9.10 -52.96 3.85
CA ARG A 430 9.57 -52.73 2.49
C ARG A 430 8.47 -52.02 1.70
N LEU A 431 8.88 -51.04 0.91
CA LEU A 431 7.98 -50.26 0.07
C LEU A 431 8.20 -50.57 -1.40
N GLU A 432 7.09 -50.73 -2.12
CA GLU A 432 7.12 -50.69 -3.58
C GLU A 432 7.20 -49.24 -4.01
N TYR A 433 8.08 -48.93 -4.96
CA TYR A 433 8.19 -47.58 -5.48
C TYR A 433 7.57 -47.46 -6.87
N GLY A 434 6.88 -46.39 -7.11
CA GLY A 434 6.46 -45.92 -8.41
C GLY A 434 7.57 -45.06 -9.05
N PRO A 435 7.23 -43.90 -9.61
CA PRO A 435 8.23 -43.01 -10.18
C PRO A 435 9.07 -42.32 -9.08
N ILE A 436 10.39 -42.21 -9.35
CA ILE A 436 11.29 -41.33 -8.60
C ILE A 436 11.67 -40.18 -9.54
N ILE A 437 11.38 -38.96 -9.13
CA ILE A 437 11.45 -37.78 -9.99
C ILE A 437 12.44 -36.78 -9.41
N ALA A 438 13.47 -36.47 -10.18
CA ALA A 438 14.39 -35.37 -9.88
C ALA A 438 14.00 -34.15 -10.72
N THR A 439 13.49 -33.15 -10.08
CA THR A 439 13.03 -31.90 -10.72
C THR A 439 14.01 -30.78 -10.42
N GLU A 440 14.51 -30.13 -11.46
CA GLU A 440 15.30 -28.92 -11.33
C GLU A 440 14.46 -27.82 -10.72
N ARG A 441 14.95 -27.19 -9.65
CA ARG A 441 14.34 -26.07 -8.94
C ARG A 441 15.36 -24.97 -8.75
N PHE A 442 14.88 -23.75 -8.73
CA PHE A 442 15.72 -22.57 -8.67
C PHE A 442 15.49 -21.80 -7.37
N THR A 443 16.56 -21.20 -6.84
CA THR A 443 16.43 -20.27 -5.74
C THR A 443 15.54 -19.10 -6.16
N GLN A 444 14.72 -18.65 -5.22
CA GLN A 444 13.77 -17.57 -5.46
C GLN A 444 14.37 -16.22 -5.04
N ARG A 445 14.25 -15.20 -5.91
CA ARG A 445 14.63 -13.84 -5.57
C ARG A 445 13.71 -13.28 -4.47
N PRO A 446 14.16 -12.32 -3.67
CA PRO A 446 13.29 -11.63 -2.73
C PRO A 446 12.07 -11.03 -3.47
N PRO A 447 10.85 -11.18 -2.97
CA PRO A 447 9.68 -10.58 -3.60
C PRO A 447 9.69 -9.06 -3.40
N ARG A 448 9.14 -8.30 -4.37
CA ARG A 448 8.86 -6.88 -4.18
C ARG A 448 7.84 -6.69 -3.08
N TYR A 449 7.89 -5.53 -2.43
CA TYR A 449 6.90 -5.18 -1.43
C TYR A 449 5.50 -5.03 -2.04
N THR A 450 4.50 -5.54 -1.33
CA THR A 450 3.12 -5.08 -1.41
C THR A 450 2.93 -3.92 -0.43
N GLU A 451 1.79 -3.22 -0.46
CA GLU A 451 1.47 -2.24 0.59
C GLU A 451 1.51 -2.90 1.99
N ALA A 452 0.99 -4.12 2.10
CA ALA A 452 0.95 -4.90 3.34
C ALA A 452 2.35 -5.26 3.86
N SER A 453 3.20 -5.82 3.02
CA SER A 453 4.55 -6.20 3.43
C SER A 453 5.45 -4.98 3.69
N LEU A 454 5.18 -3.83 3.05
CA LEU A 454 5.86 -2.58 3.39
C LEU A 454 5.45 -2.06 4.77
N VAL A 455 4.14 -2.10 5.11
CA VAL A 455 3.67 -1.76 6.48
C VAL A 455 4.37 -2.63 7.51
N ARG A 456 4.39 -3.95 7.28
CA ARG A 456 5.09 -4.89 8.17
C ARG A 456 6.57 -4.52 8.32
N LYS A 457 7.26 -4.21 7.23
CA LYS A 457 8.68 -3.85 7.26
C LYS A 457 8.94 -2.54 8.01
N LEU A 458 8.08 -1.54 7.84
CA LEU A 458 8.16 -0.28 8.58
C LEU A 458 7.95 -0.52 10.09
N GLU A 459 6.97 -1.33 10.47
CA GLU A 459 6.72 -1.72 11.86
C GLU A 459 7.91 -2.46 12.48
N GLU A 460 8.46 -3.47 11.79
CA GLU A 460 9.65 -4.22 12.22
C GLU A 460 10.85 -3.32 12.50
N LEU A 461 11.01 -2.25 11.71
CA LEU A 461 12.08 -1.27 11.86
C LEU A 461 11.75 -0.16 12.85
N GLY A 462 10.55 -0.13 13.44
CA GLY A 462 10.10 0.94 14.34
C GLY A 462 9.86 2.29 13.63
N ILE A 463 9.68 2.28 12.31
CA ILE A 463 9.51 3.45 11.45
C ILE A 463 8.03 3.76 11.25
N GLY A 464 7.61 4.93 11.67
CA GLY A 464 6.20 5.32 11.64
C GLY A 464 5.41 4.82 12.85
N ARG A 465 4.11 5.08 12.82
CA ARG A 465 3.14 4.73 13.88
C ARG A 465 1.79 4.42 13.21
N PRO A 466 0.81 3.87 13.93
CA PRO A 466 -0.53 3.58 13.42
C PRO A 466 -1.16 4.71 12.59
N SER A 467 -0.92 5.94 12.96
CA SER A 467 -1.44 7.14 12.25
C SER A 467 -0.70 7.47 10.95
N THR A 468 0.51 6.95 10.71
CA THR A 468 1.37 7.37 9.60
C THR A 468 1.59 6.33 8.50
N TYR A 469 1.32 5.04 8.73
CA TYR A 469 1.53 4.00 7.71
C TYR A 469 0.75 4.27 6.42
N ALA A 470 -0.57 4.41 6.52
CA ALA A 470 -1.42 4.64 5.35
C ALA A 470 -1.12 5.97 4.63
N PRO A 471 -0.96 7.12 5.33
CA PRO A 471 -0.55 8.36 4.69
C PRO A 471 0.80 8.28 3.98
N THR A 472 1.79 7.60 4.56
CA THR A 472 3.12 7.44 3.94
C THR A 472 3.03 6.68 2.62
N ILE A 473 2.37 5.51 2.62
CA ILE A 473 2.21 4.67 1.42
C ILE A 473 1.41 5.41 0.34
N SER A 474 0.36 6.14 0.71
CA SER A 474 -0.40 6.94 -0.24
C SER A 474 0.44 8.08 -0.82
N THR A 475 1.25 8.76 0.01
CA THR A 475 2.03 9.91 -0.41
C THR A 475 3.15 9.56 -1.38
N ILE A 476 3.89 8.46 -1.15
CA ILE A 476 4.98 8.05 -2.07
C ILE A 476 4.45 7.67 -3.45
N GLN A 477 3.22 7.13 -3.53
CA GLN A 477 2.54 6.85 -4.79
C GLN A 477 2.00 8.13 -5.45
N GLN A 478 1.36 9.03 -4.71
CA GLN A 478 0.85 10.31 -5.21
C GLN A 478 1.96 11.23 -5.73
N ARG A 479 3.16 11.14 -5.17
CA ARG A 479 4.36 11.86 -5.61
C ARG A 479 5.09 11.19 -6.76
N GLU A 480 4.57 10.07 -7.24
CA GLU A 480 5.15 9.30 -8.33
C GLU A 480 6.62 8.85 -8.05
N TYR A 481 6.97 8.63 -6.78
CA TYR A 481 8.25 8.01 -6.41
C TYR A 481 8.19 6.50 -6.46
N VAL A 482 6.98 5.98 -6.29
CA VAL A 482 6.66 4.55 -6.33
C VAL A 482 5.37 4.39 -7.12
N GLU A 483 5.30 3.37 -7.94
CA GLU A 483 4.06 2.98 -8.61
C GLU A 483 3.63 1.57 -8.18
N LYS A 484 2.32 1.35 -8.09
CA LYS A 484 1.75 0.03 -7.86
C LYS A 484 1.44 -0.61 -9.21
N GLY A 485 2.00 -1.78 -9.44
CA GLY A 485 1.90 -2.46 -10.72
C GLY A 485 1.89 -3.97 -10.62
N ASN A 486 1.78 -4.59 -11.79
CA ASN A 486 1.95 -6.02 -11.99
C ASN A 486 3.13 -6.23 -12.94
N LYS A 487 3.83 -7.33 -12.77
CA LYS A 487 4.84 -7.81 -13.72
C LYS A 487 4.36 -9.15 -14.26
N ASP A 488 4.38 -9.29 -15.58
CA ASP A 488 4.13 -10.56 -16.23
C ASP A 488 5.32 -11.50 -15.97
N GLY A 489 5.05 -12.79 -15.89
CA GLY A 489 6.08 -13.79 -15.74
C GLY A 489 6.85 -14.01 -17.03
N GLU A 490 8.01 -14.58 -16.89
CA GLU A 490 8.89 -15.00 -17.99
C GLU A 490 8.92 -16.52 -18.07
N GLU A 491 8.95 -17.07 -19.27
CA GLU A 491 9.11 -18.50 -19.46
C GLU A 491 10.52 -18.94 -19.09
N ARG A 492 10.62 -19.98 -18.28
CA ARG A 492 11.87 -20.59 -17.88
C ARG A 492 11.81 -22.10 -18.12
N LEU A 493 12.82 -22.62 -18.77
CA LEU A 493 13.01 -24.07 -18.91
C LEU A 493 13.55 -24.65 -17.61
N PHE A 494 13.07 -25.82 -17.24
CA PHE A 494 13.61 -26.64 -16.16
C PHE A 494 13.65 -28.13 -16.58
N ASN A 495 14.62 -28.84 -16.06
CA ASN A 495 14.83 -30.24 -16.39
C ASN A 495 14.15 -31.16 -15.38
N VAL A 496 13.61 -32.26 -15.86
CA VAL A 496 13.00 -33.32 -15.06
C VAL A 496 13.57 -34.69 -15.50
N LEU A 497 14.15 -35.39 -14.56
CA LEU A 497 14.58 -36.77 -14.72
C LEU A 497 13.60 -37.67 -13.97
N THR A 498 13.01 -38.63 -14.65
CA THR A 498 12.03 -39.55 -14.06
C THR A 498 12.52 -41.00 -14.20
N LEU A 499 12.79 -41.65 -13.08
CA LEU A 499 13.03 -43.08 -13.03
C LEU A 499 11.69 -43.81 -12.89
N ARG A 500 11.37 -44.65 -13.85
CA ARG A 500 10.20 -45.53 -13.82
C ARG A 500 10.56 -46.88 -14.48
N GLU A 501 10.20 -47.99 -13.85
CA GLU A 501 10.43 -49.35 -14.39
C GLU A 501 11.87 -49.57 -14.87
N ASN A 502 12.84 -49.14 -14.07
CA ASN A 502 14.29 -49.19 -14.38
C ASN A 502 14.72 -48.38 -15.63
N HIS A 503 13.88 -47.45 -16.10
CA HIS A 503 14.23 -46.57 -17.20
C HIS A 503 14.21 -45.10 -16.70
N ILE A 504 15.24 -44.33 -17.07
CA ILE A 504 15.32 -42.89 -16.74
C ILE A 504 14.94 -42.11 -17.98
N LYS A 505 13.83 -41.33 -17.87
CA LYS A 505 13.38 -40.39 -18.87
C LYS A 505 13.92 -39.02 -18.52
N ASP A 506 14.46 -38.30 -19.51
CA ASP A 506 15.03 -36.96 -19.39
C ASP A 506 14.21 -36.01 -20.24
N GLU A 507 13.54 -35.02 -19.60
CA GLU A 507 12.62 -34.09 -20.27
C GLU A 507 12.86 -32.68 -19.79
N ASN A 508 12.68 -31.73 -20.71
CA ASN A 508 12.63 -30.31 -20.35
C ASN A 508 11.19 -29.85 -20.38
N HIS A 509 10.80 -29.12 -19.34
CA HIS A 509 9.51 -28.52 -19.19
C HIS A 509 9.65 -26.99 -19.08
N THR A 510 8.55 -26.27 -19.28
CA THR A 510 8.52 -24.83 -19.17
C THR A 510 7.63 -24.43 -17.99
N GLU A 511 8.10 -23.48 -17.20
CA GLU A 511 7.29 -22.82 -16.15
C GLU A 511 7.28 -21.31 -16.37
N ILE A 512 6.25 -20.64 -15.85
CA ILE A 512 6.20 -19.17 -15.83
C ILE A 512 6.70 -18.71 -14.46
N THR A 513 7.82 -18.00 -14.45
CA THR A 513 8.45 -17.51 -13.23
C THR A 513 8.45 -15.98 -13.14
N GLY A 514 8.53 -15.45 -11.93
CA GLY A 514 8.70 -14.02 -11.70
C GLY A 514 7.47 -13.16 -11.96
N ALA A 515 6.27 -13.77 -12.15
CA ALA A 515 5.01 -13.03 -12.19
C ALA A 515 4.72 -12.39 -10.82
N GLU A 516 4.31 -11.13 -10.82
CA GLU A 516 4.01 -10.39 -9.60
C GLU A 516 2.73 -9.59 -9.77
N LYS A 517 1.89 -9.57 -8.72
CA LYS A 517 0.63 -8.81 -8.70
C LYS A 517 0.63 -7.78 -7.58
N ALA A 518 0.12 -6.58 -7.87
CA ALA A 518 -0.08 -5.49 -6.92
C ALA A 518 1.17 -5.12 -6.10
N LYS A 519 2.35 -5.20 -6.71
CA LYS A 519 3.64 -4.87 -6.10
C LYS A 519 3.98 -3.39 -6.25
N LEU A 520 4.86 -2.91 -5.37
CA LEU A 520 5.38 -1.55 -5.38
C LEU A 520 6.73 -1.53 -6.12
N PHE A 521 6.78 -0.73 -7.18
CA PHE A 521 7.96 -0.54 -8.01
C PHE A 521 8.49 0.89 -7.79
N PRO A 522 9.80 1.07 -7.60
CA PRO A 522 10.35 2.41 -7.61
C PRO A 522 10.30 2.99 -9.03
N THR A 523 10.01 4.28 -9.15
CA THR A 523 10.16 4.99 -10.42
C THR A 523 11.59 5.51 -10.55
N ASP A 524 12.03 5.82 -11.77
CA ASP A 524 13.34 6.46 -11.97
C ASP A 524 13.47 7.76 -11.17
N THR A 525 12.38 8.54 -11.05
CA THR A 525 12.37 9.74 -10.21
C THR A 525 12.58 9.38 -8.73
N GLY A 526 11.93 8.32 -8.25
CA GLY A 526 12.11 7.82 -6.88
C GLY A 526 13.54 7.37 -6.60
N ILE A 527 14.15 6.65 -7.55
CA ILE A 527 15.53 6.18 -7.47
C ILE A 527 16.50 7.35 -7.39
N VAL A 528 16.39 8.33 -8.31
CA VAL A 528 17.29 9.51 -8.34
C VAL A 528 17.15 10.36 -7.06
N VAL A 529 15.92 10.54 -6.56
CA VAL A 529 15.70 11.26 -5.29
C VAL A 529 16.29 10.49 -4.12
N ASN A 530 16.10 9.17 -4.08
CA ASN A 530 16.67 8.31 -3.05
C ASN A 530 18.20 8.40 -3.03
N ASP A 531 18.85 8.29 -4.18
CA ASP A 531 20.30 8.30 -4.28
C ASP A 531 20.87 9.66 -3.88
N PHE A 532 20.27 10.74 -4.36
CA PHE A 532 20.63 12.08 -3.93
C PHE A 532 20.52 12.27 -2.42
N LEU A 533 19.40 11.86 -1.83
CA LEU A 533 19.21 12.00 -0.39
C LEU A 533 20.13 11.07 0.42
N THR A 534 20.43 9.90 -0.09
CA THR A 534 21.36 8.96 0.56
C THR A 534 22.80 9.49 0.53
N GLU A 535 23.20 10.14 -0.54
CA GLU A 535 24.53 10.73 -0.69
C GLU A 535 24.72 11.98 0.18
N TYR A 536 23.77 12.93 0.13
CA TYR A 536 23.93 14.24 0.76
C TYR A 536 23.28 14.34 2.16
N PHE A 537 22.31 13.47 2.48
CA PHE A 537 21.57 13.47 3.76
C PHE A 537 21.45 12.07 4.33
N PRO A 538 22.58 11.32 4.48
CA PRO A 538 22.53 9.92 4.90
C PRO A 538 21.82 9.74 6.25
N ASN A 539 21.96 10.68 7.17
CA ASN A 539 21.31 10.63 8.48
C ASN A 539 19.79 10.65 8.41
N ILE A 540 19.22 11.43 7.45
CA ILE A 540 17.74 11.50 7.28
C ILE A 540 17.20 10.21 6.70
N LEU A 541 17.99 9.50 5.90
CA LEU A 541 17.63 8.22 5.29
C LEU A 541 17.96 7.01 6.18
N ASP A 542 18.66 7.22 7.30
CA ASP A 542 19.02 6.15 8.22
C ASP A 542 17.78 5.59 8.94
N TYR A 543 17.64 4.25 8.94
CA TYR A 543 16.51 3.58 9.57
C TYR A 543 16.48 3.78 11.07
N ASN A 544 17.65 3.66 11.71
CA ASN A 544 17.76 3.81 13.16
C ASN A 544 17.48 5.25 13.61
N PHE A 545 17.92 6.23 12.83
CA PHE A 545 17.61 7.63 13.09
C PHE A 545 16.09 7.86 13.09
N THR A 546 15.39 7.39 12.05
CA THR A 546 13.94 7.56 11.97
C THR A 546 13.22 6.85 13.11
N ALA A 547 13.66 5.65 13.49
CA ALA A 547 13.13 4.91 14.62
C ALA A 547 13.40 5.62 15.96
N SER A 548 14.60 6.18 16.15
CA SER A 548 14.94 6.91 17.39
C SER A 548 14.10 8.18 17.55
N VAL A 549 13.86 8.91 16.47
CA VAL A 549 12.98 10.10 16.50
C VAL A 549 11.53 9.72 16.86
N GLU A 550 11.02 8.61 16.37
CA GLU A 550 9.70 8.13 16.80
C GLU A 550 9.66 7.78 18.28
N LYS A 551 10.75 7.19 18.80
CA LYS A 551 10.90 6.91 20.24
C LYS A 551 10.99 8.20 21.07
N GLU A 552 11.76 9.20 20.61
CA GLU A 552 11.83 10.51 21.26
C GLU A 552 10.45 11.18 21.36
N PHE A 553 9.59 11.03 20.32
CA PHE A 553 8.20 11.50 20.40
C PHE A 553 7.35 10.72 21.41
N ASP A 554 7.63 9.44 21.62
CA ASP A 554 6.98 8.66 22.67
C ASP A 554 7.44 9.15 24.07
N GLU A 555 8.72 9.39 24.27
CA GLU A 555 9.30 9.97 25.50
C GLU A 555 8.72 11.37 25.83
N ILE A 556 8.47 12.20 24.79
CA ILE A 556 7.76 13.48 25.00
C ILE A 556 6.33 13.23 25.47
N ALA A 557 5.63 12.26 24.88
CA ALA A 557 4.25 11.93 25.23
C ALA A 557 4.13 11.40 26.69
N GLU A 558 5.15 10.71 27.17
CA GLU A 558 5.26 10.20 28.54
C GLU A 558 5.74 11.28 29.53
N GLY A 559 6.15 12.45 29.04
CA GLY A 559 6.67 13.56 29.86
C GLY A 559 8.12 13.41 30.28
N GLU A 560 8.85 12.46 29.71
CA GLU A 560 10.24 12.16 30.02
C GLU A 560 11.23 13.07 29.27
N ALA A 561 10.80 13.68 28.15
CA ALA A 561 11.65 14.54 27.32
C ALA A 561 11.00 15.88 26.98
N GLN A 562 11.82 16.93 26.81
CA GLN A 562 11.38 18.23 26.36
C GLN A 562 11.48 18.35 24.84
N TRP A 563 10.39 18.61 24.17
CA TRP A 563 10.31 18.66 22.71
C TRP A 563 11.21 19.74 22.08
N THR A 564 11.36 20.92 22.72
CA THR A 564 12.23 22.01 22.22
C THR A 564 13.69 21.64 22.21
N SER A 565 14.15 20.85 23.19
CA SER A 565 15.52 20.35 23.28
C SER A 565 15.81 19.38 22.13
N ILE A 566 14.88 18.47 21.85
CA ILE A 566 14.98 17.52 20.71
C ILE A 566 15.02 18.29 19.38
N MET A 567 14.13 19.25 19.19
CA MET A 567 14.11 20.08 17.99
C MET A 567 15.43 20.83 17.77
N LYS A 568 16.01 21.39 18.85
CA LYS A 568 17.28 22.10 18.78
C LYS A 568 18.41 21.13 18.40
N THR A 569 18.51 19.99 19.07
CA THR A 569 19.55 18.99 18.76
C THR A 569 19.50 18.50 17.32
N PHE A 570 18.29 18.32 16.80
CA PHE A 570 18.07 17.96 15.39
C PHE A 570 18.47 19.10 14.46
N TYR A 571 17.97 20.31 14.68
CA TYR A 571 18.15 21.44 13.79
C TYR A 571 19.61 21.86 13.68
N ASP A 572 20.34 21.89 14.79
CA ASP A 572 21.76 22.27 14.85
C ASP A 572 22.65 21.34 14.00
N LYS A 573 22.23 20.10 13.75
CA LYS A 573 22.93 19.15 12.88
C LYS A 573 22.41 19.17 11.44
N PHE A 574 21.11 19.34 11.28
CA PHE A 574 20.44 19.21 9.99
C PHE A 574 20.60 20.46 9.10
N HIS A 575 20.34 21.64 9.65
CA HIS A 575 20.38 22.89 8.88
C HIS A 575 21.74 23.18 8.23
N PRO A 576 22.88 23.01 8.90
CA PRO A 576 24.20 23.18 8.25
C PRO A 576 24.41 22.20 7.08
N SER A 577 23.87 20.99 7.15
CA SER A 577 23.96 20.02 6.05
C SER A 577 23.19 20.51 4.82
N VAL A 578 22.06 21.16 5.03
CA VAL A 578 21.25 21.76 3.95
C VAL A 578 22.01 22.92 3.29
N GLU A 579 22.56 23.84 4.09
CA GLU A 579 23.34 24.99 3.57
C GLU A 579 24.57 24.53 2.79
N ASN A 580 25.32 23.57 3.33
CA ASN A 580 26.48 22.99 2.66
C ASN A 580 26.10 22.35 1.32
N THR A 581 25.03 21.56 1.28
CA THR A 581 24.58 20.92 0.04
C THR A 581 24.10 21.95 -1.00
N LEU A 582 23.45 23.02 -0.58
CA LEU A 582 23.06 24.12 -1.48
C LEU A 582 24.29 24.86 -2.08
N ALA A 583 25.39 24.99 -1.32
CA ALA A 583 26.60 25.65 -1.74
C ALA A 583 27.44 24.84 -2.75
N ILE A 584 27.31 23.51 -2.78
CA ILE A 584 28.03 22.63 -3.70
C ILE A 584 27.68 23.01 -5.15
N LYS A 585 28.67 23.32 -5.98
CA LYS A 585 28.50 23.43 -7.43
C LYS A 585 28.64 22.03 -8.04
N THR A 586 27.56 21.48 -8.54
CA THR A 586 27.60 20.20 -9.27
C THR A 586 27.91 20.41 -10.72
N GLU A 587 28.98 19.78 -11.22
CA GLU A 587 29.38 19.82 -12.64
C GLU A 587 28.44 19.00 -13.52
N HIS A 588 27.83 17.92 -12.97
CA HIS A 588 26.85 17.10 -13.64
C HIS A 588 25.50 17.16 -12.93
N LYS A 589 24.40 17.03 -13.69
CA LYS A 589 23.07 16.92 -13.11
C LYS A 589 22.94 15.61 -12.36
N VAL A 590 22.42 15.68 -11.15
CA VAL A 590 22.15 14.50 -10.33
C VAL A 590 21.24 13.52 -11.09
N GLY A 591 21.62 12.25 -11.09
CA GLY A 591 20.87 11.17 -11.76
C GLY A 591 21.13 11.07 -13.27
N GLU A 592 22.19 11.69 -13.80
CA GLU A 592 22.66 11.44 -15.15
C GLU A 592 23.61 10.23 -15.18
N ARG A 593 23.31 9.24 -16.02
CA ARG A 593 24.14 8.06 -16.26
C ARG A 593 24.62 8.05 -17.71
N ILE A 594 25.92 8.08 -17.90
CA ILE A 594 26.55 7.96 -19.22
C ILE A 594 26.55 6.48 -19.60
N LEU A 595 26.03 6.15 -20.78
CA LEU A 595 25.93 4.79 -21.33
C LEU A 595 27.10 4.44 -22.23
N GLY A 596 27.65 5.42 -22.94
CA GLY A 596 28.70 5.27 -23.93
C GLY A 596 28.66 6.37 -24.95
N GLU A 597 29.13 6.11 -26.18
CA GLU A 597 29.15 7.06 -27.28
C GLU A 597 28.25 6.58 -28.43
N ASP A 598 27.57 7.51 -29.09
CA ASP A 598 26.80 7.25 -30.30
C ASP A 598 27.75 6.88 -31.45
N PRO A 599 27.69 5.70 -32.03
CA PRO A 599 28.62 5.24 -33.07
C PRO A 599 28.54 6.06 -34.36
N VAL A 600 27.51 6.88 -34.56
CA VAL A 600 27.31 7.71 -35.74
C VAL A 600 27.95 9.09 -35.57
N SER A 601 27.74 9.74 -34.43
CA SER A 601 28.19 11.10 -34.17
C SER A 601 29.41 11.20 -33.25
N GLY A 602 29.84 10.12 -32.58
CA GLY A 602 30.89 10.10 -31.57
C GLY A 602 30.55 10.88 -30.30
N LYS A 603 29.28 11.34 -30.15
CA LYS A 603 28.85 12.12 -29.01
C LYS A 603 28.43 11.24 -27.85
N PRO A 604 28.56 11.66 -26.59
CA PRO A 604 28.15 10.88 -25.44
C PRO A 604 26.64 10.66 -25.42
N VAL A 605 26.26 9.43 -25.05
CA VAL A 605 24.87 9.01 -24.83
C VAL A 605 24.67 8.89 -23.34
N SER A 606 23.68 9.60 -22.80
CA SER A 606 23.35 9.56 -21.39
C SER A 606 21.84 9.39 -21.17
N VAL A 607 21.46 8.93 -19.99
CA VAL A 607 20.08 8.95 -19.53
C VAL A 607 19.96 9.81 -18.29
N LYS A 608 18.87 10.57 -18.19
CA LYS A 608 18.61 11.49 -17.07
C LYS A 608 17.14 11.82 -16.91
N ILE A 609 16.80 12.42 -15.77
CA ILE A 609 15.44 12.92 -15.53
C ILE A 609 15.24 14.23 -16.30
N GLY A 610 14.42 14.20 -17.33
CA GLY A 610 13.95 15.37 -18.06
C GLY A 610 12.73 16.04 -17.42
N ARG A 611 12.24 17.12 -18.05
CA ARG A 611 11.07 17.88 -17.57
C ARG A 611 9.80 17.00 -17.47
N PHE A 612 9.65 16.03 -18.34
CA PHE A 612 8.45 15.19 -18.47
C PHE A 612 8.69 13.72 -18.10
N GLY A 613 9.79 13.39 -17.47
CA GLY A 613 10.18 12.04 -17.08
C GLY A 613 11.57 11.67 -17.58
N PRO A 614 11.99 10.40 -17.45
CA PRO A 614 13.29 9.93 -17.87
C PRO A 614 13.47 10.01 -19.38
N VAL A 615 14.65 10.48 -19.82
CA VAL A 615 15.00 10.67 -21.22
C VAL A 615 16.41 10.17 -21.50
N ALA A 616 16.63 9.62 -22.68
CA ALA A 616 17.96 9.46 -23.26
C ALA A 616 18.38 10.74 -23.98
N GLN A 617 19.66 11.06 -23.94
CA GLN A 617 20.24 12.23 -24.58
C GLN A 617 21.48 11.81 -25.37
N ILE A 618 21.62 12.34 -26.59
CA ILE A 618 22.87 12.30 -27.37
C ILE A 618 23.47 13.71 -27.45
N GLY A 619 24.73 13.83 -27.09
CA GLY A 619 25.46 15.09 -27.00
C GLY A 619 25.25 15.84 -25.69
N THR A 620 25.99 16.93 -25.51
CA THR A 620 25.99 17.77 -24.31
C THR A 620 25.44 19.16 -24.61
N ALA A 621 25.27 19.98 -23.56
CA ALA A 621 24.86 21.38 -23.73
C ALA A 621 25.98 22.26 -24.30
N ASP A 622 27.22 21.80 -24.22
CA ASP A 622 28.42 22.49 -24.64
C ASP A 622 28.81 22.19 -26.10
N ASP A 623 28.09 21.26 -26.75
CA ASP A 623 28.28 20.92 -28.14
C ASP A 623 27.75 22.07 -29.05
N GLU A 624 28.38 22.27 -30.22
CA GLU A 624 27.92 23.26 -31.23
C GLU A 624 26.47 22.98 -31.68
N GLU A 625 26.10 21.73 -31.76
CA GLU A 625 24.73 21.29 -32.06
C GLU A 625 23.96 21.01 -30.77
N LYS A 626 22.69 21.41 -30.75
CA LYS A 626 21.80 21.14 -29.61
C LYS A 626 21.66 19.64 -29.39
N PRO A 627 21.75 19.17 -28.12
CA PRO A 627 21.60 17.78 -27.80
C PRO A 627 20.24 17.26 -28.25
N ARG A 628 20.20 16.01 -28.70
CA ARG A 628 18.98 15.29 -29.07
C ARG A 628 18.42 14.57 -27.85
N PHE A 629 17.10 14.53 -27.72
CA PHE A 629 16.42 13.86 -26.60
C PHE A 629 15.40 12.85 -27.11
N ALA A 630 15.33 11.68 -26.49
CA ALA A 630 14.30 10.68 -26.71
C ALA A 630 13.70 10.25 -25.37
N GLN A 631 12.37 10.13 -25.31
CA GLN A 631 11.66 9.69 -24.13
C GLN A 631 11.83 8.18 -23.95
N MET A 632 12.13 7.73 -22.72
CA MET A 632 12.20 6.30 -22.42
C MET A 632 10.81 5.64 -22.53
N LYS A 633 10.77 4.38 -22.94
CA LYS A 633 9.54 3.60 -23.04
C LYS A 633 9.06 3.21 -21.63
N LYS A 634 7.74 3.00 -21.51
CA LYS A 634 7.19 2.49 -20.25
C LYS A 634 7.76 1.09 -19.98
N GLY A 635 8.27 0.89 -18.77
CA GLY A 635 8.91 -0.36 -18.34
C GLY A 635 10.44 -0.40 -18.52
N GLN A 636 11.05 0.59 -19.18
CA GLN A 636 12.50 0.79 -19.15
C GLN A 636 12.89 1.60 -17.93
N SER A 637 14.04 1.27 -17.33
CA SER A 637 14.60 2.01 -16.19
C SER A 637 15.94 2.63 -16.56
N MET A 638 16.19 3.82 -16.04
CA MET A 638 17.50 4.50 -16.18
C MET A 638 18.65 3.67 -15.59
N GLU A 639 18.39 2.81 -14.59
CA GLU A 639 19.42 1.96 -13.99
C GLU A 639 19.87 0.82 -14.90
N THR A 640 18.96 0.26 -15.68
CA THR A 640 19.22 -0.99 -16.40
C THR A 640 19.32 -0.84 -17.92
N ILE A 641 18.85 0.26 -18.49
CA ILE A 641 18.89 0.50 -19.92
C ILE A 641 20.32 0.42 -20.46
N THR A 642 20.52 -0.29 -21.57
CA THR A 642 21.81 -0.40 -22.25
C THR A 642 22.00 0.74 -23.27
N LEU A 643 23.24 0.87 -23.79
CA LEU A 643 23.53 1.84 -24.86
C LEU A 643 22.70 1.55 -26.11
N GLU A 644 22.62 0.29 -26.51
CA GLU A 644 21.88 -0.18 -27.67
C GLU A 644 20.40 0.15 -27.55
N GLU A 645 19.79 -0.16 -26.41
CA GLU A 645 18.39 0.15 -26.12
C GLU A 645 18.12 1.66 -26.12
N ALA A 646 19.06 2.47 -25.60
CA ALA A 646 18.95 3.91 -25.60
C ALA A 646 19.04 4.48 -27.03
N LEU A 647 19.93 3.97 -27.87
CA LEU A 647 20.06 4.38 -29.28
C LEU A 647 18.82 4.03 -30.08
N GLU A 648 18.16 2.89 -29.79
CA GLU A 648 16.89 2.53 -30.41
C GLU A 648 15.78 3.58 -30.21
N LEU A 649 15.78 4.30 -29.08
CA LEU A 649 14.80 5.35 -28.82
C LEU A 649 14.89 6.53 -29.80
N PHE A 650 16.09 6.78 -30.34
CA PHE A 650 16.33 7.89 -31.30
C PHE A 650 15.94 7.55 -32.74
N LYS A 651 15.54 6.31 -33.02
CA LYS A 651 14.91 5.94 -34.28
C LYS A 651 13.47 6.48 -34.42
N LEU A 652 12.90 6.98 -33.30
CA LEU A 652 11.63 7.67 -33.26
C LEU A 652 11.80 9.18 -33.09
N PRO A 653 10.95 10.06 -33.64
CA PRO A 653 9.83 9.73 -34.52
C PRO A 653 10.30 9.31 -35.92
N ARG A 654 9.66 8.30 -36.51
CA ARG A 654 9.90 7.86 -37.88
C ARG A 654 8.73 8.23 -38.78
N THR A 655 9.02 8.58 -40.02
CA THR A 655 8.01 8.81 -41.04
C THR A 655 7.58 7.48 -41.66
N LEU A 656 6.26 7.23 -41.69
CA LEU A 656 5.70 6.01 -42.28
C LEU A 656 5.42 6.19 -43.79
N GLY A 657 5.08 7.39 -44.19
CA GLY A 657 4.69 7.73 -45.55
C GLY A 657 3.80 8.97 -45.59
N GLU A 658 3.01 9.09 -46.65
CA GLU A 658 2.03 10.16 -46.81
C GLU A 658 0.60 9.57 -46.92
N TYR A 659 -0.33 10.19 -46.23
CA TYR A 659 -1.76 9.91 -46.33
C TYR A 659 -2.52 11.22 -46.56
N GLU A 660 -3.42 11.24 -47.54
CA GLU A 660 -4.17 12.44 -47.98
C GLU A 660 -3.25 13.65 -48.27
N GLY A 661 -2.07 13.41 -48.84
CA GLY A 661 -1.09 14.46 -49.16
C GLY A 661 -0.43 15.10 -47.94
N LYS A 662 -0.46 14.42 -46.78
CA LYS A 662 0.20 14.85 -45.55
C LYS A 662 1.03 13.72 -44.97
N THR A 663 2.18 14.09 -44.42
CA THR A 663 3.09 13.13 -43.79
C THR A 663 2.46 12.48 -42.58
N VAL A 664 2.58 11.15 -42.51
CA VAL A 664 2.23 10.32 -41.35
C VAL A 664 3.51 9.94 -40.64
N SER A 665 3.61 10.27 -39.38
CA SER A 665 4.76 9.89 -38.52
C SER A 665 4.32 9.21 -37.26
N VAL A 666 5.17 8.32 -36.75
CA VAL A 666 4.97 7.64 -35.47
C VAL A 666 6.05 8.02 -34.48
N GLY A 667 5.67 8.24 -33.24
CA GLY A 667 6.57 8.62 -32.16
C GLY A 667 6.06 8.22 -30.80
N VAL A 668 6.84 8.51 -29.77
CA VAL A 668 6.48 8.32 -28.36
C VAL A 668 6.41 9.67 -27.68
N GLY A 669 5.30 9.94 -26.99
CA GLY A 669 5.08 11.19 -26.27
C GLY A 669 4.65 10.96 -24.82
N ARG A 670 4.35 12.04 -24.11
CA ARG A 670 3.93 12.02 -22.70
C ARG A 670 2.80 11.04 -22.37
N PHE A 671 1.90 10.81 -23.33
CA PHE A 671 0.73 9.93 -23.15
C PHE A 671 0.92 8.55 -23.79
N GLY A 672 2.15 8.21 -24.18
CA GLY A 672 2.51 6.94 -24.82
C GLY A 672 2.75 7.08 -26.33
N PRO A 673 2.88 5.94 -27.06
CA PRO A 673 3.08 5.93 -28.51
C PRO A 673 1.89 6.55 -29.25
N TYR A 674 2.20 7.27 -30.33
CA TYR A 674 1.20 7.97 -31.14
C TYR A 674 1.54 7.93 -32.64
N VAL A 675 0.52 7.99 -33.47
CA VAL A 675 0.61 8.38 -34.87
C VAL A 675 0.25 9.87 -34.97
N LEU A 676 1.05 10.63 -35.69
CA LEU A 676 0.80 12.04 -35.99
C LEU A 676 0.46 12.21 -37.47
N HIS A 677 -0.72 12.70 -37.76
CA HIS A 677 -1.16 13.07 -39.06
C HIS A 677 -1.91 14.42 -39.04
N ASN A 678 -1.53 15.33 -39.92
CA ASN A 678 -2.12 16.66 -40.03
C ASN A 678 -2.33 17.38 -38.68
N LYS A 679 -1.33 17.40 -37.81
CA LYS A 679 -1.33 17.96 -36.42
C LYS A 679 -2.27 17.24 -35.42
N VAL A 680 -2.87 16.11 -35.82
CA VAL A 680 -3.71 15.30 -34.96
C VAL A 680 -2.91 14.11 -34.45
N TYR A 681 -2.86 13.94 -33.12
CA TYR A 681 -2.22 12.81 -32.45
C TYR A 681 -3.25 11.68 -32.25
N VAL A 682 -2.94 10.49 -32.73
CA VAL A 682 -3.73 9.27 -32.54
C VAL A 682 -2.95 8.32 -31.67
N SER A 683 -3.46 7.94 -30.50
CA SER A 683 -2.77 7.00 -29.60
C SER A 683 -2.74 5.61 -30.22
N LEU A 684 -1.59 4.93 -30.11
CA LEU A 684 -1.47 3.54 -30.50
C LEU A 684 -2.16 2.62 -29.47
N PRO A 685 -2.77 1.51 -29.91
CA PRO A 685 -3.21 0.45 -29.02
C PRO A 685 -2.01 -0.14 -28.21
N LYS A 686 -2.29 -0.69 -27.03
CA LYS A 686 -1.24 -1.26 -26.16
C LYS A 686 -0.44 -2.40 -26.82
N ALA A 687 -1.04 -3.10 -27.76
CA ALA A 687 -0.41 -4.21 -28.47
C ALA A 687 0.40 -3.77 -29.70
N ALA A 688 0.32 -2.51 -30.13
CA ALA A 688 1.02 -2.01 -31.30
C ALA A 688 2.39 -1.44 -30.92
N ASP A 689 3.44 -1.90 -31.60
CA ASP A 689 4.80 -1.39 -31.42
C ASP A 689 5.04 -0.21 -32.40
N PRO A 690 5.41 0.98 -31.90
CA PRO A 690 5.74 2.12 -32.75
C PRO A 690 6.93 1.89 -33.69
N MET A 691 7.77 0.87 -33.42
CA MET A 691 8.91 0.52 -34.26
C MET A 691 8.52 -0.28 -35.50
N THR A 692 7.45 -1.05 -35.42
CA THR A 692 7.05 -2.01 -36.48
C THR A 692 5.77 -1.62 -37.21
N ILE A 693 4.95 -0.71 -36.64
CA ILE A 693 3.66 -0.29 -37.24
C ILE A 693 3.84 0.18 -38.69
N THR A 694 2.98 -0.28 -39.59
CA THR A 694 2.96 0.07 -41.01
C THR A 694 2.14 1.34 -41.28
N LEU A 695 2.25 1.86 -42.51
CA LEU A 695 1.43 3.01 -42.94
C LEU A 695 -0.06 2.65 -42.95
N GLU A 696 -0.40 1.46 -43.47
CA GLU A 696 -1.78 0.99 -43.55
C GLU A 696 -2.44 0.86 -42.17
N GLU A 697 -1.70 0.32 -41.19
CA GLU A 697 -2.18 0.23 -39.83
C GLU A 697 -2.38 1.62 -39.19
N ALA A 698 -1.49 2.56 -39.49
CA ALA A 698 -1.60 3.93 -39.02
C ALA A 698 -2.80 4.65 -39.64
N GLU A 699 -3.06 4.44 -40.93
CA GLU A 699 -4.25 4.97 -41.63
C GLU A 699 -5.53 4.45 -40.99
N GLN A 700 -5.61 3.16 -40.71
CA GLN A 700 -6.74 2.55 -40.01
C GLN A 700 -7.02 3.23 -38.66
N LEU A 701 -6.00 3.45 -37.89
CA LEU A 701 -6.12 4.15 -36.59
C LEU A 701 -6.60 5.60 -36.73
N ILE A 702 -6.14 6.29 -37.76
CA ILE A 702 -6.59 7.66 -38.11
C ILE A 702 -8.07 7.66 -38.46
N LEU A 703 -8.51 6.71 -39.31
CA LEU A 703 -9.91 6.56 -39.69
C LEU A 703 -10.81 6.22 -38.51
N GLU A 704 -10.41 5.25 -37.69
CA GLU A 704 -11.15 4.90 -36.45
C GLU A 704 -11.31 6.09 -35.51
N LYS A 705 -10.26 6.90 -35.34
CA LYS A 705 -10.35 8.10 -34.51
C LYS A 705 -11.33 9.12 -35.10
N ARG A 706 -11.29 9.35 -36.41
CA ARG A 706 -12.22 10.26 -37.09
C ARG A 706 -13.67 9.78 -36.96
N GLN A 707 -13.89 8.48 -37.12
CA GLN A 707 -15.23 7.90 -36.97
C GLN A 707 -15.72 8.05 -35.52
N LYS A 708 -14.92 7.74 -34.54
CA LYS A 708 -15.25 7.95 -33.09
C LYS A 708 -15.52 9.43 -32.77
N GLU A 709 -14.85 10.34 -33.44
CA GLU A 709 -15.05 11.78 -33.27
C GLU A 709 -16.34 12.25 -33.93
N MET A 710 -16.73 11.70 -35.10
CA MET A 710 -18.03 11.92 -35.69
C MET A 710 -19.18 11.34 -34.84
N GLU A 711 -19.04 10.12 -34.36
CA GLU A 711 -20.01 9.47 -33.47
C GLU A 711 -20.16 10.18 -32.12
N ARG A 712 -19.14 10.92 -31.73
CA ARG A 712 -19.16 11.72 -30.50
C ARG A 712 -20.07 12.95 -30.63
N HIS A 713 -20.14 13.57 -31.81
CA HIS A 713 -20.95 14.75 -32.06
C HIS A 713 -22.35 14.32 -32.57
N LEU A 714 -23.31 14.22 -31.63
CA LEU A 714 -24.66 13.76 -31.94
C LEU A 714 -25.49 14.84 -32.63
N LYS A 715 -25.35 16.12 -32.21
CA LYS A 715 -26.08 17.25 -32.77
C LYS A 715 -25.37 18.58 -32.51
N LYS A 716 -25.33 19.44 -33.53
CA LYS A 716 -24.87 20.82 -33.47
C LYS A 716 -26.01 21.75 -33.84
N PHE A 717 -26.00 22.96 -33.28
CA PHE A 717 -27.01 23.99 -33.57
C PHE A 717 -26.32 25.18 -34.24
N GLU A 718 -26.75 25.53 -35.47
CA GLU A 718 -26.15 26.66 -36.21
C GLU A 718 -26.42 27.99 -35.55
N GLU A 719 -27.57 28.12 -34.87
CA GLU A 719 -28.02 29.32 -34.17
C GLU A 719 -27.23 29.59 -32.86
N GLU A 720 -26.62 28.55 -32.25
CA GLU A 720 -25.83 28.63 -31.04
C GLU A 720 -24.61 27.68 -31.12
N PRO A 721 -23.54 28.07 -31.81
CA PRO A 721 -22.37 27.19 -32.05
C PRO A 721 -21.64 26.68 -30.82
N GLU A 722 -21.83 27.33 -29.67
CA GLU A 722 -21.24 26.89 -28.42
C GLU A 722 -22.05 25.80 -27.69
N LEU A 723 -23.24 25.44 -28.25
CA LEU A 723 -24.09 24.39 -27.72
C LEU A 723 -24.04 23.16 -28.63
N GLU A 724 -23.57 22.07 -28.11
CA GLU A 724 -23.49 20.78 -28.80
C GLU A 724 -24.01 19.65 -27.92
N ILE A 725 -24.59 18.63 -28.57
CA ILE A 725 -24.90 17.35 -27.89
C ILE A 725 -23.82 16.35 -28.26
N LEU A 726 -23.15 15.88 -27.22
CA LEU A 726 -22.02 14.95 -27.31
C LEU A 726 -22.35 13.61 -26.68
N ASN A 727 -21.80 12.54 -27.27
CA ASN A 727 -21.80 11.21 -26.66
C ASN A 727 -20.58 11.03 -25.78
N GLY A 728 -20.75 10.78 -24.51
CA GLY A 728 -19.67 10.63 -23.51
C GLY A 728 -19.61 9.23 -22.91
N ARG A 729 -18.58 8.97 -22.11
CA ARG A 729 -18.36 7.67 -21.43
C ARG A 729 -19.56 7.23 -20.56
N TYR A 730 -20.34 8.17 -20.07
CA TYR A 730 -21.50 7.93 -19.19
C TYR A 730 -22.83 8.18 -19.87
N GLY A 731 -22.83 8.26 -21.20
CA GLY A 731 -23.99 8.55 -22.04
C GLY A 731 -24.00 9.96 -22.63
N PRO A 732 -25.04 10.30 -23.41
CA PRO A 732 -25.16 11.58 -24.06
C PRO A 732 -25.30 12.75 -23.06
N TYR A 733 -24.71 13.91 -23.43
CA TYR A 733 -24.77 15.13 -22.62
C TYR A 733 -24.72 16.38 -23.51
N ILE A 734 -25.23 17.49 -22.98
CA ILE A 734 -25.13 18.80 -23.59
C ILE A 734 -23.88 19.50 -23.12
N THR A 735 -23.04 20.01 -24.03
CA THR A 735 -21.97 20.95 -23.66
C THR A 735 -22.38 22.36 -24.07
N TYR A 736 -22.24 23.34 -23.18
CA TYR A 736 -22.57 24.75 -23.45
C TYR A 736 -21.64 25.65 -22.60
N LYS A 737 -20.98 26.59 -23.28
CA LYS A 737 -20.06 27.56 -22.68
C LYS A 737 -19.04 26.94 -21.71
N GLY A 738 -18.51 25.76 -22.08
CA GLY A 738 -17.48 25.05 -21.31
C GLY A 738 -18.00 24.26 -20.09
N SER A 739 -19.32 24.14 -19.93
CA SER A 739 -19.99 23.33 -18.90
C SER A 739 -20.76 22.18 -19.54
N ASN A 740 -20.86 21.05 -18.81
CA ASN A 740 -21.54 19.84 -19.28
C ASN A 740 -22.82 19.59 -18.47
N TYR A 741 -23.90 19.30 -19.16
CA TYR A 741 -25.24 19.07 -18.60
C TYR A 741 -25.76 17.70 -18.99
N LYS A 742 -26.34 16.98 -18.05
CA LYS A 742 -26.86 15.63 -18.28
C LYS A 742 -28.18 15.67 -19.06
N ILE A 743 -28.33 14.75 -20.03
CA ILE A 743 -29.59 14.46 -20.65
C ILE A 743 -30.31 13.36 -19.87
N PRO A 744 -31.58 13.53 -19.47
CA PRO A 744 -32.38 12.48 -18.85
C PRO A 744 -32.46 11.24 -19.73
N LYS A 745 -32.51 10.04 -19.13
CA LYS A 745 -32.46 8.77 -19.86
C LYS A 745 -33.69 8.49 -20.76
N ASP A 746 -34.78 9.16 -20.48
CA ASP A 746 -36.06 9.08 -21.17
C ASP A 746 -36.15 10.00 -22.40
N ILE A 747 -35.10 10.77 -22.66
CA ILE A 747 -35.06 11.70 -23.79
C ILE A 747 -34.06 11.19 -24.85
N VAL A 748 -34.50 11.11 -26.09
CA VAL A 748 -33.66 10.79 -27.26
C VAL A 748 -32.84 12.02 -27.64
N PRO A 749 -31.49 11.95 -27.59
CA PRO A 749 -30.62 13.13 -27.79
C PRO A 749 -30.80 13.82 -29.15
N GLN A 750 -31.08 13.05 -30.22
CA GLN A 750 -31.25 13.56 -31.56
C GLN A 750 -32.53 14.40 -31.72
N ASP A 751 -33.55 14.15 -30.89
CA ASP A 751 -34.84 14.85 -30.96
C ASP A 751 -34.84 16.18 -30.19
N LEU A 752 -33.80 16.44 -29.38
CA LEU A 752 -33.69 17.68 -28.65
C LEU A 752 -33.56 18.90 -29.60
N THR A 753 -34.39 19.89 -29.38
CA THR A 753 -34.32 21.20 -30.06
C THR A 753 -33.40 22.14 -29.25
N LEU A 754 -32.92 23.22 -29.86
CA LEU A 754 -32.16 24.26 -29.17
C LEU A 754 -32.88 24.77 -27.94
N LYS A 755 -34.18 25.02 -28.05
CA LYS A 755 -35.04 25.48 -26.96
C LYS A 755 -35.08 24.48 -25.81
N SER A 756 -35.27 23.21 -26.10
CA SER A 756 -35.29 22.13 -25.09
C SER A 756 -33.94 21.97 -24.38
N CYS A 757 -32.84 22.12 -25.10
CA CYS A 757 -31.49 22.09 -24.50
C CYS A 757 -31.29 23.25 -23.52
N LEU A 758 -31.68 24.48 -23.89
CA LEU A 758 -31.56 25.66 -23.04
C LEU A 758 -32.47 25.55 -21.80
N GLU A 759 -33.65 24.97 -21.90
CA GLU A 759 -34.55 24.70 -20.78
C GLU A 759 -33.93 23.67 -19.82
N LEU A 760 -33.36 22.57 -20.31
CA LEU A 760 -32.64 21.56 -19.51
C LEU A 760 -31.43 22.18 -18.76
N ILE A 761 -30.70 23.05 -19.45
CA ILE A 761 -29.55 23.77 -18.84
C ILE A 761 -30.05 24.69 -17.73
N LYS A 762 -31.13 25.43 -17.94
CA LYS A 762 -31.72 26.34 -16.93
C LYS A 762 -32.16 25.59 -15.70
N VAL A 763 -32.92 24.51 -15.87
CA VAL A 763 -33.39 23.65 -14.75
C VAL A 763 -32.23 23.05 -13.94
N GLN A 764 -31.13 22.65 -14.58
CA GLN A 764 -29.98 22.10 -13.89
C GLN A 764 -29.18 23.19 -13.15
N ASN A 765 -29.07 24.39 -13.71
CA ASN A 765 -28.43 25.51 -13.04
C ASN A 765 -29.25 26.03 -11.83
N GLU A 766 -30.57 25.93 -11.85
CA GLU A 766 -31.46 26.29 -10.74
C GLU A 766 -31.41 25.26 -9.58
N LYS A 767 -31.16 23.97 -9.90
CA LYS A 767 -31.04 22.88 -8.90
C LYS A 767 -29.68 22.82 -8.21
N GLU A 768 -28.63 23.40 -8.78
CA GLU A 768 -27.28 23.52 -8.19
C GLU A 768 -26.81 24.99 -8.18
N PRO A 769 -27.31 25.86 -7.29
CA PRO A 769 -26.77 27.21 -7.16
C PRO A 769 -25.45 27.15 -6.39
N GLY A 770 -24.30 27.04 -7.11
CA GLY A 770 -23.02 27.31 -6.47
C GLY A 770 -21.80 26.48 -6.80
N THR A 771 -21.64 25.96 -8.02
CA THR A 771 -20.32 25.42 -8.46
C THR A 771 -19.86 26.01 -9.79
N THR A 772 -19.63 27.31 -9.82
CA THR A 772 -18.79 27.90 -10.88
C THR A 772 -17.34 27.47 -10.69
N LYS A 773 -16.92 26.41 -11.35
CA LYS A 773 -15.49 26.06 -11.48
C LYS A 773 -14.79 27.19 -12.21
N LYS A 774 -13.92 27.93 -11.48
CA LYS A 774 -13.02 28.95 -12.03
C LYS A 774 -12.27 28.38 -13.24
N LYS A 775 -12.40 29.07 -14.38
CA LYS A 775 -11.57 28.86 -15.57
C LYS A 775 -10.10 28.82 -15.17
N LYS A 776 -9.41 27.73 -15.47
CA LYS A 776 -7.94 27.73 -15.58
C LYS A 776 -7.59 28.55 -16.84
N THR A 777 -7.23 29.79 -16.64
CA THR A 777 -6.62 30.62 -17.68
C THR A 777 -5.30 29.97 -18.07
N ALA A 778 -5.13 29.67 -19.34
CA ALA A 778 -3.86 29.27 -19.91
C ALA A 778 -2.79 30.34 -19.67
N PRO A 779 -1.55 29.97 -19.37
CA PRO A 779 -0.48 30.96 -19.19
C PRO A 779 -0.17 31.61 -20.52
N LYS A 780 -0.26 32.96 -20.57
CA LYS A 780 0.24 33.75 -21.68
C LYS A 780 1.73 33.50 -21.85
N LYS A 781 2.14 33.18 -23.08
CA LYS A 781 3.54 33.15 -23.50
C LYS A 781 4.20 34.50 -23.24
N LYS A 782 5.26 34.50 -22.48
CA LYS A 782 6.43 35.39 -22.64
C LYS A 782 7.70 34.55 -22.58
#